data_ee7a363afdc17b90619c8df17dc08162
#
_entry.id   ee7a363afdc17b90619c8df17dc08162
#
_cell.length_a   1.000
_cell.length_b   1.000
_cell.length_c   1.000
_cell.angle_alpha   90.00
_cell.angle_beta   90.00
_cell.angle_gamma   90.00
#
_symmetry.space_group_name_H-M   'P 1'
#
loop_
_entity.id
_entity.type
_entity.pdbx_description
1 polymer ?
#
loop_
_entity_poly.entity_id
_entity_poly.type
_entity_poly.pdbx_seq_one_letter_code
_entity_poly.pdbx_strand_id
1 'polypeptide(L)'
;MNEATRVIAAADRPDRSARAGHHDSSFWALTLGSVGVVYGDIGTSPLYAFRESLRAAIGDGPITQGAVLGVLSLILWALTLVVTVKYVLLLLRADNHGEGGTLSLTALASRALGRRTMPIVMLGVIGAAMFYGDSVITPAISVLSAVEGLKIVTPAFEHAVLPLTVTILVMLFAVQSRGTARVAAFFGPVMVVWFVALAGLGLLHIADDPHIFLAVNPLHGISFVIDHPMIGLATLGLVFLAVTGGEALYADLGHFGPKPIRTAWLGLVFPALVINYFGQGAMVLAHPDTLENPFYRMVPEPFLLPMVILATAATVIASQAVITGAYSITRQAIQLGLIPRLAIRHTSEIHSGQIYIPRVNTALLVGVLLLVAMFKTSSNLASAYGIAVTTTMVVDALLAFVVIWKLWGWKPWTAAAVITPFVIIDSTFFVANLLKLLEGAWVPLVFAGVIVLLVVTWQRGSRLLAAKTRHLEIPLETLVQTLTKKPPHIVPGTAVFLTGDPDSAPTALLHNLKHNKVLHQHNVVLTIESADTPRVTEEDRVRITQLSPLFSKVVLRFGFMETPNVPKALAIARKQGWHFDIMSTSFFLSRRLLKPAAQSGMPRWQDNLFIRLAKSASDATDFFQIPTGRVVEVGTQVTV
;
A
#
# COMPACT_ATOMS: atom_id res chain seq x y z
N MET A 1 2.93 29.27 -26.42
CA MET A 1 3.02 28.78 -25.03
C MET A 1 1.85 29.41 -24.31
N ASN A 2 0.75 28.63 -24.15
CA ASN A 2 -0.56 29.12 -23.70
C ASN A 2 -0.55 29.49 -22.20
N GLU A 3 -1.37 30.47 -21.83
CA GLU A 3 -1.57 30.94 -20.45
C GLU A 3 -1.84 29.81 -19.44
N ALA A 4 -2.55 28.75 -19.88
CA ALA A 4 -2.75 27.53 -19.09
C ALA A 4 -1.46 26.84 -18.65
N THR A 5 -0.40 26.90 -19.46
CA THR A 5 0.92 26.32 -19.14
C THR A 5 1.69 27.18 -18.13
N ARG A 6 1.41 28.46 -18.07
CA ARG A 6 2.01 29.38 -17.06
C ARG A 6 1.33 29.25 -15.69
N VAL A 7 0.02 28.98 -15.65
CA VAL A 7 -0.70 28.75 -14.39
C VAL A 7 -0.29 27.41 -13.75
N ILE A 8 -0.04 26.38 -14.56
CA ILE A 8 0.46 25.09 -14.06
C ILE A 8 1.91 25.19 -13.56
N ALA A 9 2.77 25.97 -14.23
CA ALA A 9 4.16 26.18 -13.81
C ALA A 9 4.30 27.09 -12.57
N ALA A 10 3.31 27.94 -12.27
CA ALA A 10 3.29 28.77 -11.06
C ALA A 10 2.79 28.03 -9.82
N ALA A 11 1.97 26.99 -10.01
CA ALA A 11 1.47 26.12 -8.93
C ALA A 11 2.52 25.10 -8.42
N ASP A 12 3.63 24.94 -9.12
CA ASP A 12 4.67 23.93 -8.82
C ASP A 12 5.88 24.50 -8.07
N ARG A 13 5.74 25.66 -7.43
CA ARG A 13 6.75 26.12 -6.46
C ARG A 13 6.47 25.43 -5.12
N PRO A 14 7.39 24.59 -4.60
CA PRO A 14 7.19 23.96 -3.30
C PRO A 14 7.13 25.06 -2.23
N ASP A 15 5.95 25.26 -1.66
CA ASP A 15 5.73 26.19 -0.56
C ASP A 15 6.56 25.72 0.64
N ARG A 16 7.51 26.55 1.05
CA ARG A 16 8.38 26.30 2.21
C ARG A 16 7.61 26.28 3.54
N SER A 17 6.35 26.77 3.55
CA SER A 17 5.52 26.85 4.75
C SER A 17 4.85 25.50 5.11
N ALA A 18 4.64 24.59 4.16
CA ALA A 18 4.10 23.26 4.42
C ALA A 18 5.08 22.33 5.18
N ARG A 19 6.34 22.75 5.34
CA ARG A 19 7.37 22.01 6.10
C ARG A 19 7.32 22.25 7.63
N ALA A 20 6.49 23.14 8.13
CA ALA A 20 6.46 23.55 9.54
C ALA A 20 5.77 22.56 10.50
N GLY A 21 5.48 21.33 10.09
CA GLY A 21 4.88 20.28 10.95
C GLY A 21 5.70 19.00 11.08
N HIS A 22 6.83 18.87 10.41
CA HIS A 22 7.78 17.82 10.71
C HIS A 22 8.76 18.35 11.77
N HIS A 23 8.78 17.72 12.94
CA HIS A 23 9.98 17.76 13.78
C HIS A 23 11.18 17.54 12.84
N ASP A 24 12.23 18.38 12.97
CA ASP A 24 13.51 18.25 12.27
C ASP A 24 14.17 16.91 12.63
N SER A 25 13.64 15.80 12.09
CA SER A 25 14.29 14.51 12.18
C SER A 25 15.55 14.62 11.30
N SER A 26 16.70 14.44 11.93
CA SER A 26 17.99 14.43 11.25
C SER A 26 17.91 13.52 10.02
N PHE A 27 18.50 13.93 8.90
CA PHE A 27 18.63 13.12 7.68
C PHE A 27 19.10 11.69 7.99
N TRP A 28 20.05 11.52 8.90
CA TRP A 28 20.57 10.23 9.32
C TRP A 28 19.57 9.40 10.13
N ALA A 29 18.71 10.05 10.92
CA ALA A 29 17.62 9.35 11.62
C ALA A 29 16.57 8.81 10.64
N LEU A 30 16.23 9.58 9.59
CA LEU A 30 15.36 9.12 8.50
C LEU A 30 16.01 8.00 7.68
N THR A 31 17.33 8.10 7.42
CA THR A 31 18.08 7.06 6.72
C THR A 31 18.10 5.76 7.55
N LEU A 32 18.38 5.83 8.85
CA LEU A 32 18.33 4.67 9.74
C LEU A 32 16.92 4.08 9.84
N GLY A 33 15.90 4.94 9.93
CA GLY A 33 14.51 4.50 9.92
C GLY A 33 14.13 3.79 8.62
N SER A 34 14.61 4.28 7.46
CA SER A 34 14.36 3.62 6.18
C SER A 34 15.04 2.26 6.07
N VAL A 35 16.26 2.08 6.63
CA VAL A 35 16.89 0.75 6.72
C VAL A 35 16.01 -0.22 7.50
N GLY A 36 15.38 0.25 8.58
CA GLY A 36 14.56 -0.58 9.45
C GLY A 36 13.21 -0.99 8.85
N VAL A 37 12.55 -0.10 8.13
CA VAL A 37 11.17 -0.32 7.67
C VAL A 37 11.14 -0.68 6.19
N VAL A 38 11.77 0.14 5.34
CA VAL A 38 11.66 0.02 3.88
C VAL A 38 12.33 -1.24 3.35
N TYR A 39 13.47 -1.62 3.93
CA TYR A 39 14.34 -2.68 3.42
C TYR A 39 14.23 -4.00 4.19
N GLY A 40 13.19 -4.14 5.04
CA GLY A 40 12.97 -5.36 5.79
C GLY A 40 12.77 -6.57 4.88
N ASP A 41 11.83 -6.49 3.96
CA ASP A 41 11.45 -7.61 3.09
C ASP A 41 12.59 -8.00 2.13
N ILE A 42 13.12 -7.07 1.36
CA ILE A 42 14.26 -7.34 0.47
C ILE A 42 15.50 -7.82 1.24
N GLY A 43 15.67 -7.38 2.50
CA GLY A 43 16.76 -7.79 3.37
C GLY A 43 16.67 -9.23 3.86
N THR A 44 15.48 -9.82 3.87
CA THR A 44 15.27 -11.22 4.30
C THR A 44 15.28 -12.21 3.14
N SER A 45 15.26 -11.74 1.89
CA SER A 45 15.34 -12.58 0.68
C SER A 45 16.58 -13.50 0.62
N PRO A 46 17.77 -13.14 1.13
CA PRO A 46 18.93 -14.04 1.15
C PRO A 46 18.70 -15.36 1.88
N LEU A 47 17.72 -15.43 2.78
CA LEU A 47 17.37 -16.67 3.49
C LEU A 47 16.85 -17.76 2.56
N TYR A 48 16.29 -17.40 1.38
CA TYR A 48 15.63 -18.37 0.50
C TYR A 48 15.86 -18.13 -1.00
N ALA A 49 16.06 -16.90 -1.46
CA ALA A 49 16.00 -16.57 -2.89
C ALA A 49 17.11 -17.27 -3.71
N PHE A 50 18.36 -17.27 -3.25
CA PHE A 50 19.45 -17.93 -3.95
C PHE A 50 19.25 -19.45 -4.00
N ARG A 51 18.92 -20.06 -2.86
CA ARG A 51 18.66 -21.50 -2.73
C ARG A 51 17.60 -21.97 -3.73
N GLU A 52 16.45 -21.31 -3.72
CA GLU A 52 15.33 -21.70 -4.58
C GLU A 52 15.66 -21.47 -6.06
N SER A 53 16.32 -20.37 -6.40
CA SER A 53 16.74 -20.08 -7.78
C SER A 53 17.74 -21.11 -8.30
N LEU A 54 18.72 -21.49 -7.48
CA LEU A 54 19.72 -22.48 -7.90
C LEU A 54 19.13 -23.88 -7.99
N ARG A 55 18.25 -24.27 -7.08
CA ARG A 55 17.51 -25.55 -7.18
C ARG A 55 16.70 -25.65 -8.48
N ALA A 56 16.02 -24.57 -8.89
CA ALA A 56 15.33 -24.55 -10.16
C ALA A 56 16.29 -24.63 -11.37
N ALA A 57 17.48 -24.03 -11.25
CA ALA A 57 18.48 -24.02 -12.30
C ALA A 57 19.12 -25.39 -12.56
N ILE A 58 19.32 -26.17 -11.49
CA ILE A 58 19.97 -27.49 -11.60
C ILE A 58 18.97 -28.65 -11.72
N GLY A 59 17.71 -28.47 -11.26
CA GLY A 59 16.75 -29.57 -11.13
C GLY A 59 17.33 -30.72 -10.30
N ASP A 60 17.32 -31.93 -10.86
CA ASP A 60 17.96 -33.13 -10.28
C ASP A 60 19.41 -33.31 -10.72
N GLY A 61 19.98 -32.34 -11.47
CA GLY A 61 21.35 -32.41 -11.98
C GLY A 61 22.40 -31.97 -10.97
N PRO A 62 23.71 -32.15 -11.30
CA PRO A 62 24.78 -31.69 -10.46
C PRO A 62 24.91 -30.17 -10.47
N ILE A 63 25.46 -29.62 -9.39
CA ILE A 63 25.80 -28.20 -9.31
C ILE A 63 26.98 -27.93 -10.25
N THR A 64 26.74 -27.06 -11.23
CA THR A 64 27.75 -26.63 -12.19
C THR A 64 28.11 -25.16 -11.96
N GLN A 65 29.36 -24.82 -12.27
CA GLN A 65 29.81 -23.42 -12.19
C GLN A 65 28.96 -22.51 -13.07
N GLY A 66 28.57 -22.98 -14.29
CA GLY A 66 27.70 -22.21 -15.19
C GLY A 66 26.34 -21.92 -14.61
N ALA A 67 25.71 -22.88 -13.92
CA ALA A 67 24.41 -22.67 -13.26
C ALA A 67 24.51 -21.65 -12.11
N VAL A 68 25.54 -21.76 -11.24
CA VAL A 68 25.75 -20.84 -10.12
C VAL A 68 26.04 -19.42 -10.62
N LEU A 69 26.96 -19.25 -11.58
CA LEU A 69 27.29 -17.95 -12.16
C LEU A 69 26.07 -17.37 -12.92
N GLY A 70 25.32 -18.21 -13.63
CA GLY A 70 24.09 -17.79 -14.31
C GLY A 70 23.05 -17.24 -13.33
N VAL A 71 22.74 -17.98 -12.26
CA VAL A 71 21.76 -17.56 -11.24
C VAL A 71 22.21 -16.29 -10.54
N LEU A 72 23.47 -16.20 -10.11
CA LEU A 72 23.99 -14.99 -9.44
C LEU A 72 23.99 -13.78 -10.35
N SER A 73 24.37 -13.96 -11.62
CA SER A 73 24.30 -12.89 -12.62
C SER A 73 22.85 -12.39 -12.77
N LEU A 74 21.88 -13.30 -12.86
CA LEU A 74 20.45 -12.92 -12.95
C LEU A 74 19.99 -12.18 -11.69
N ILE A 75 20.36 -12.64 -10.48
CA ILE A 75 20.03 -11.96 -9.21
C ILE A 75 20.65 -10.56 -9.16
N LEU A 76 21.94 -10.42 -9.46
CA LEU A 76 22.65 -9.14 -9.44
C LEU A 76 21.99 -8.13 -10.39
N TRP A 77 21.72 -8.55 -11.63
CA TRP A 77 21.15 -7.66 -12.63
C TRP A 77 19.67 -7.39 -12.38
N ALA A 78 18.91 -8.31 -11.78
CA ALA A 78 17.57 -8.06 -11.32
C ALA A 78 17.56 -6.99 -10.20
N LEU A 79 18.41 -7.09 -9.17
CA LEU A 79 18.58 -6.07 -8.13
C LEU A 79 19.00 -4.71 -8.73
N THR A 80 19.89 -4.73 -9.72
CA THR A 80 20.38 -3.52 -10.37
C THR A 80 19.29 -2.86 -11.21
N LEU A 81 18.67 -3.60 -12.14
CA LEU A 81 17.73 -3.02 -13.10
C LEU A 81 16.36 -2.73 -12.46
N VAL A 82 15.83 -3.68 -11.70
CA VAL A 82 14.49 -3.55 -11.14
C VAL A 82 14.51 -2.69 -9.89
N VAL A 83 15.31 -3.02 -8.88
CA VAL A 83 15.26 -2.26 -7.63
C VAL A 83 15.99 -0.94 -7.78
N THR A 84 17.26 -0.96 -8.21
CA THR A 84 18.07 0.27 -8.25
C THR A 84 17.58 1.22 -9.35
N VAL A 85 17.50 0.79 -10.59
CA VAL A 85 17.20 1.72 -11.71
C VAL A 85 15.72 2.05 -11.75
N LYS A 86 14.82 1.04 -11.75
CA LYS A 86 13.38 1.27 -11.87
C LYS A 86 12.80 1.94 -10.62
N TYR A 87 12.96 1.31 -9.42
CA TYR A 87 12.32 1.84 -8.21
C TYR A 87 13.10 3.02 -7.62
N VAL A 88 14.39 2.83 -7.28
CA VAL A 88 15.17 3.83 -6.52
C VAL A 88 15.52 5.07 -7.35
N LEU A 89 15.90 4.93 -8.62
CA LEU A 89 16.32 6.07 -9.44
C LEU A 89 15.16 6.69 -10.23
N LEU A 90 14.18 5.90 -10.69
CA LEU A 90 13.10 6.38 -11.53
C LEU A 90 11.81 6.61 -10.74
N LEU A 91 11.20 5.56 -10.12
CA LEU A 91 9.88 5.65 -9.50
C LEU A 91 9.86 6.53 -8.25
N LEU A 92 10.93 6.60 -7.46
CA LEU A 92 11.02 7.55 -6.34
C LEU A 92 10.94 9.03 -6.75
N ARG A 93 10.99 9.35 -8.06
CA ARG A 93 10.74 10.70 -8.58
C ARG A 93 9.26 10.97 -8.87
N ALA A 94 8.45 9.89 -9.00
CA ALA A 94 7.02 9.98 -9.23
C ALA A 94 6.30 10.05 -7.88
N ASP A 95 6.58 11.10 -7.11
CA ASP A 95 5.94 11.35 -5.84
C ASP A 95 4.66 12.19 -6.01
N ASN A 96 3.65 11.87 -5.25
CA ASN A 96 2.43 12.65 -5.17
C ASN A 96 2.44 13.46 -3.87
N HIS A 97 3.05 14.66 -3.89
CA HIS A 97 3.24 15.50 -2.70
C HIS A 97 3.88 14.76 -1.52
N GLY A 98 4.93 14.00 -1.82
CA GLY A 98 5.67 13.19 -0.87
C GLY A 98 5.18 11.75 -0.73
N GLU A 99 4.00 11.37 -1.21
CA GLU A 99 3.46 10.01 -1.08
C GLU A 99 3.75 9.16 -2.33
N GLY A 100 4.01 7.87 -2.11
CA GLY A 100 4.25 6.87 -3.15
C GLY A 100 3.28 5.69 -3.10
N GLY A 101 3.63 4.61 -3.80
CA GLY A 101 2.85 3.38 -3.91
C GLY A 101 1.86 3.38 -5.07
N THR A 102 1.34 2.19 -5.40
CA THR A 102 0.52 1.94 -6.61
C THR A 102 -0.75 2.80 -6.66
N LEU A 103 -1.45 3.01 -5.54
CA LEU A 103 -2.65 3.88 -5.52
C LEU A 103 -2.31 5.35 -5.67
N SER A 104 -1.19 5.80 -5.10
CA SER A 104 -0.67 7.15 -5.31
C SER A 104 -0.29 7.38 -6.78
N LEU A 105 0.38 6.41 -7.40
CA LEU A 105 0.71 6.43 -8.83
C LEU A 105 -0.55 6.43 -9.71
N THR A 106 -1.61 5.71 -9.30
CA THR A 106 -2.92 5.72 -9.95
C THR A 106 -3.58 7.10 -9.89
N ALA A 107 -3.49 7.78 -8.74
CA ALA A 107 -3.99 9.14 -8.57
C ALA A 107 -3.21 10.14 -9.46
N LEU A 108 -1.87 10.02 -9.51
CA LEU A 108 -1.01 10.79 -10.42
C LEU A 108 -1.39 10.58 -11.89
N ALA A 109 -1.55 9.33 -12.32
CA ALA A 109 -1.91 9.00 -13.70
C ALA A 109 -3.31 9.52 -14.06
N SER A 110 -4.28 9.43 -13.12
CA SER A 110 -5.63 9.98 -13.30
C SER A 110 -5.60 11.51 -13.43
N ARG A 111 -4.83 12.20 -12.59
CA ARG A 111 -4.62 13.66 -12.66
C ARG A 111 -3.94 14.06 -13.97
N ALA A 112 -2.93 13.32 -14.40
CA ALA A 112 -2.22 13.56 -15.66
C ALA A 112 -3.12 13.47 -16.90
N LEU A 113 -4.16 12.62 -16.86
CA LEU A 113 -5.17 12.49 -17.91
C LEU A 113 -6.36 13.48 -17.77
N GLY A 114 -6.41 14.27 -16.70
CA GLY A 114 -7.50 15.21 -16.40
C GLY A 114 -8.83 14.54 -16.08
N ARG A 115 -8.88 13.22 -15.99
CA ARG A 115 -10.09 12.44 -15.66
C ARG A 115 -9.74 11.07 -15.08
N ARG A 116 -10.58 10.54 -14.19
CA ARG A 116 -10.50 9.15 -13.73
C ARG A 116 -11.06 8.23 -14.82
N THR A 117 -10.18 7.59 -15.57
CA THR A 117 -10.56 6.60 -16.57
C THR A 117 -10.64 5.21 -15.93
N MET A 118 -11.63 4.41 -16.35
CA MET A 118 -11.85 3.08 -15.80
C MET A 118 -10.60 2.17 -15.88
N PRO A 119 -9.84 2.13 -17.00
CA PRO A 119 -8.63 1.30 -17.09
C PRO A 119 -7.57 1.69 -16.06
N ILE A 120 -7.31 2.98 -15.84
CA ILE A 120 -6.31 3.44 -14.86
C ILE A 120 -6.73 3.06 -13.43
N VAL A 121 -8.01 3.27 -13.11
CA VAL A 121 -8.54 2.87 -11.79
C VAL A 121 -8.45 1.36 -11.60
N MET A 122 -8.77 0.56 -12.62
CA MET A 122 -8.69 -0.90 -12.54
C MET A 122 -7.25 -1.39 -12.39
N LEU A 123 -6.28 -0.81 -13.09
CA LEU A 123 -4.86 -1.11 -12.88
C LEU A 123 -4.46 -0.86 -11.41
N GLY A 124 -4.82 0.30 -10.86
CA GLY A 124 -4.53 0.60 -9.46
C GLY A 124 -5.22 -0.35 -8.48
N VAL A 125 -6.47 -0.73 -8.75
CA VAL A 125 -7.20 -1.71 -7.94
C VAL A 125 -6.55 -3.10 -7.99
N ILE A 126 -6.11 -3.54 -9.18
CA ILE A 126 -5.40 -4.82 -9.34
C ILE A 126 -4.07 -4.77 -8.58
N GLY A 127 -3.27 -3.73 -8.76
CA GLY A 127 -2.00 -3.60 -8.04
C GLY A 127 -2.19 -3.56 -6.51
N ALA A 128 -3.15 -2.79 -6.01
CA ALA A 128 -3.48 -2.77 -4.58
C ALA A 128 -3.97 -4.14 -4.08
N ALA A 129 -4.78 -4.85 -4.85
CA ALA A 129 -5.27 -6.18 -4.49
C ALA A 129 -4.14 -7.21 -4.44
N MET A 130 -3.18 -7.13 -5.37
CA MET A 130 -1.98 -7.97 -5.37
C MET A 130 -1.05 -7.67 -4.19
N PHE A 131 -0.92 -6.41 -3.80
CA PHE A 131 -0.18 -6.04 -2.59
C PHE A 131 -0.77 -6.65 -1.32
N TYR A 132 -2.09 -6.81 -1.22
CA TYR A 132 -2.69 -7.57 -0.10
C TYR A 132 -2.33 -9.06 -0.17
N GLY A 133 -2.25 -9.64 -1.38
CA GLY A 133 -1.74 -11.00 -1.57
C GLY A 133 -0.31 -11.15 -1.07
N ASP A 134 0.56 -10.21 -1.41
CA ASP A 134 1.91 -10.08 -0.89
C ASP A 134 1.93 -9.95 0.63
N SER A 135 1.08 -9.09 1.19
CA SER A 135 0.99 -8.85 2.65
C SER A 135 0.57 -10.08 3.47
N VAL A 136 0.05 -11.11 2.83
CA VAL A 136 -0.25 -12.41 3.48
C VAL A 136 0.94 -13.36 3.32
N ILE A 137 1.63 -13.34 2.18
CA ILE A 137 2.70 -14.31 1.88
C ILE A 137 4.02 -13.91 2.55
N THR A 138 4.40 -12.64 2.49
CA THR A 138 5.68 -12.14 3.03
C THR A 138 5.90 -12.49 4.51
N PRO A 139 4.94 -12.27 5.45
CA PRO A 139 5.11 -12.72 6.83
C PRO A 139 5.26 -14.25 6.96
N ALA A 140 4.52 -15.01 6.15
CA ALA A 140 4.57 -16.46 6.19
C ALA A 140 5.94 -17.00 5.77
N ILE A 141 6.43 -16.60 4.58
CA ILE A 141 7.69 -17.11 4.03
C ILE A 141 8.90 -16.64 4.82
N SER A 142 8.93 -15.36 5.22
CA SER A 142 10.08 -14.76 5.91
C SER A 142 10.25 -15.36 7.31
N VAL A 143 9.19 -15.42 8.11
CA VAL A 143 9.30 -16.00 9.46
C VAL A 143 9.59 -17.50 9.39
N LEU A 144 8.95 -18.23 8.46
CA LEU A 144 9.18 -19.66 8.30
C LEU A 144 10.62 -19.95 7.89
N SER A 145 11.19 -19.22 6.92
CA SER A 145 12.59 -19.40 6.48
C SER A 145 13.61 -19.08 7.56
N ALA A 146 13.33 -18.09 8.41
CA ALA A 146 14.18 -17.77 9.55
C ALA A 146 14.15 -18.89 10.60
N VAL A 147 12.96 -19.38 10.94
CA VAL A 147 12.80 -20.44 11.96
C VAL A 147 13.30 -21.80 11.44
N GLU A 148 13.25 -22.05 10.13
CA GLU A 148 13.85 -23.26 9.52
C GLU A 148 15.35 -23.39 9.81
N GLY A 149 16.06 -22.29 10.10
CA GLY A 149 17.45 -22.32 10.57
C GLY A 149 17.67 -23.14 11.85
N LEU A 150 16.64 -23.31 12.68
CA LEU A 150 16.73 -24.16 13.88
C LEU A 150 17.02 -25.63 13.55
N LYS A 151 16.61 -26.12 12.38
CA LYS A 151 16.92 -27.49 11.93
C LYS A 151 18.42 -27.72 11.76
N ILE A 152 19.14 -26.65 11.40
CA ILE A 152 20.62 -26.71 11.22
C ILE A 152 21.30 -26.70 12.58
N VAL A 153 20.72 -25.99 13.59
CA VAL A 153 21.25 -25.99 14.96
C VAL A 153 21.17 -27.41 15.57
N THR A 154 19.99 -28.02 15.47
CA THR A 154 19.80 -29.43 15.86
C THR A 154 18.55 -30.00 15.17
N PRO A 155 18.63 -31.21 14.60
CA PRO A 155 17.47 -31.88 13.97
C PRO A 155 16.28 -32.06 14.90
N ALA A 156 16.48 -32.11 16.21
CA ALA A 156 15.43 -32.24 17.23
C ALA A 156 14.39 -31.08 17.15
N PHE A 157 14.78 -29.90 16.64
CA PHE A 157 13.88 -28.76 16.49
C PHE A 157 13.02 -28.79 15.23
N GLU A 158 13.14 -29.81 14.38
CA GLU A 158 12.32 -29.90 13.15
C GLU A 158 10.82 -29.81 13.45
N HIS A 159 10.36 -30.54 14.47
CA HIS A 159 8.94 -30.53 14.88
C HIS A 159 8.50 -29.20 15.52
N ALA A 160 9.44 -28.40 16.01
CA ALA A 160 9.15 -27.10 16.64
C ALA A 160 9.04 -25.94 15.62
N VAL A 161 9.54 -26.09 14.40
CA VAL A 161 9.55 -25.02 13.38
C VAL A 161 8.15 -24.47 13.11
N LEU A 162 7.19 -25.34 12.81
CA LEU A 162 5.84 -24.90 12.47
C LEU A 162 5.08 -24.28 13.67
N PRO A 163 5.05 -24.91 14.88
CA PRO A 163 4.44 -24.29 16.05
C PRO A 163 5.07 -22.96 16.45
N LEU A 164 6.42 -22.85 16.36
CA LEU A 164 7.11 -21.61 16.69
C LEU A 164 6.80 -20.50 15.69
N THR A 165 6.79 -20.81 14.38
CA THR A 165 6.38 -19.88 13.32
C THR A 165 4.97 -19.35 13.56
N VAL A 166 3.99 -20.24 13.84
CA VAL A 166 2.61 -19.85 14.15
C VAL A 166 2.56 -18.96 15.39
N THR A 167 3.31 -19.30 16.44
CA THR A 167 3.36 -18.52 17.69
C THR A 167 3.91 -17.11 17.42
N ILE A 168 5.01 -16.98 16.67
CA ILE A 168 5.61 -15.70 16.32
C ILE A 168 4.61 -14.84 15.52
N LEU A 169 3.97 -15.44 14.51
CA LEU A 169 3.00 -14.74 13.67
C LEU A 169 1.78 -14.27 14.47
N VAL A 170 1.19 -15.13 15.31
CA VAL A 170 0.07 -14.75 16.18
C VAL A 170 0.46 -13.61 17.13
N MET A 171 1.64 -13.68 17.76
CA MET A 171 2.14 -12.61 18.62
C MET A 171 2.34 -11.31 17.83
N LEU A 172 2.92 -11.37 16.63
CA LEU A 172 3.12 -10.22 15.77
C LEU A 172 1.80 -9.49 15.47
N PHE A 173 0.76 -10.22 15.05
CA PHE A 173 -0.55 -9.64 14.75
C PHE A 173 -1.30 -9.19 16.01
N ALA A 174 -1.11 -9.84 17.16
CA ALA A 174 -1.73 -9.44 18.42
C ALA A 174 -1.19 -8.11 18.95
N VAL A 175 0.11 -7.85 18.79
CA VAL A 175 0.76 -6.61 19.24
C VAL A 175 0.34 -5.39 18.40
N GLN A 176 -0.14 -5.57 17.16
CA GLN A 176 -0.53 -4.47 16.28
C GLN A 176 -1.51 -3.48 16.93
N SER A 177 -2.46 -3.98 17.71
CA SER A 177 -3.50 -3.17 18.36
C SER A 177 -2.96 -2.20 19.43
N ARG A 178 -1.79 -2.50 20.00
CA ARG A 178 -1.15 -1.68 21.05
C ARG A 178 -0.24 -0.58 20.52
N GLY A 179 -0.03 -0.58 19.18
CA GLY A 179 0.90 0.32 18.51
C GLY A 179 2.35 -0.16 18.57
N THR A 180 3.05 0.07 17.49
CA THR A 180 4.44 -0.39 17.31
C THR A 180 5.46 0.72 17.45
N ALA A 181 5.04 1.95 17.83
CA ALA A 181 5.90 3.13 17.89
C ALA A 181 7.19 2.93 18.72
N ARG A 182 7.07 2.31 19.90
CA ARG A 182 8.22 2.05 20.78
C ARG A 182 9.14 0.99 20.22
N VAL A 183 8.59 -0.04 19.61
CA VAL A 183 9.35 -1.15 19.02
C VAL A 183 10.00 -0.72 17.71
N ALA A 184 9.35 0.12 16.92
CA ALA A 184 9.86 0.65 15.66
C ALA A 184 11.17 1.44 15.79
N ALA A 185 11.43 2.02 16.96
CA ALA A 185 12.71 2.70 17.24
C ALA A 185 13.92 1.74 17.18
N PHE A 186 13.71 0.45 17.42
CA PHE A 186 14.77 -0.58 17.35
C PHE A 186 14.91 -1.18 15.96
N PHE A 187 13.96 -0.96 15.03
CA PHE A 187 13.99 -1.59 13.70
C PHE A 187 15.24 -1.19 12.91
N GLY A 188 15.56 0.11 12.88
CA GLY A 188 16.77 0.59 12.21
C GLY A 188 18.05 -0.06 12.72
N PRO A 189 18.37 0.04 14.01
CA PRO A 189 19.56 -0.60 14.59
C PRO A 189 19.64 -2.10 14.35
N VAL A 190 18.55 -2.84 14.55
CA VAL A 190 18.52 -4.31 14.33
C VAL A 190 18.79 -4.64 12.86
N MET A 191 18.17 -3.91 11.92
CA MET A 191 18.38 -4.14 10.50
C MET A 191 19.77 -3.73 10.02
N VAL A 192 20.38 -2.70 10.61
CA VAL A 192 21.81 -2.38 10.33
C VAL A 192 22.70 -3.54 10.75
N VAL A 193 22.52 -4.08 11.96
CA VAL A 193 23.28 -5.26 12.43
C VAL A 193 23.04 -6.45 11.49
N TRP A 194 21.80 -6.65 11.03
CA TRP A 194 21.45 -7.67 10.06
C TRP A 194 22.21 -7.51 8.73
N PHE A 195 22.18 -6.33 8.10
CA PHE A 195 22.89 -6.09 6.84
C PHE A 195 24.42 -6.19 6.99
N VAL A 196 24.97 -5.73 8.11
CA VAL A 196 26.40 -5.90 8.42
C VAL A 196 26.74 -7.38 8.58
N ALA A 197 25.89 -8.16 9.24
CA ALA A 197 26.09 -9.61 9.36
C ALA A 197 26.00 -10.31 7.99
N LEU A 198 25.02 -9.93 7.14
CA LEU A 198 24.92 -10.42 5.75
C LEU A 198 26.21 -10.17 4.97
N ALA A 199 26.71 -8.94 5.01
CA ALA A 199 27.95 -8.57 4.32
C ALA A 199 29.17 -9.29 4.90
N GLY A 200 29.26 -9.39 6.23
CA GLY A 200 30.35 -10.07 6.90
C GLY A 200 30.45 -11.56 6.53
N LEU A 201 29.30 -12.26 6.58
CA LEU A 201 29.24 -13.68 6.16
C LEU A 201 29.59 -13.84 4.68
N GLY A 202 29.04 -12.96 3.82
CA GLY A 202 29.39 -13.03 2.40
C GLY A 202 30.88 -12.83 2.13
N LEU A 203 31.51 -11.84 2.77
CA LEU A 203 32.95 -11.58 2.62
C LEU A 203 33.82 -12.75 3.08
N LEU A 204 33.43 -13.46 4.15
CA LEU A 204 34.16 -14.62 4.64
C LEU A 204 34.19 -15.74 3.59
N HIS A 205 33.09 -15.96 2.87
CA HIS A 205 32.95 -17.09 1.94
C HIS A 205 33.21 -16.73 0.48
N ILE A 206 33.35 -15.48 0.08
CA ILE A 206 33.80 -15.09 -1.27
C ILE A 206 35.21 -15.65 -1.54
N ALA A 207 36.03 -15.78 -0.50
CA ALA A 207 37.37 -16.35 -0.61
C ALA A 207 37.38 -17.85 -0.94
N ASP A 208 36.27 -18.57 -0.74
CA ASP A 208 36.16 -20.01 -1.00
C ASP A 208 36.29 -20.31 -2.52
N ASP A 209 35.71 -19.42 -3.36
CA ASP A 209 35.89 -19.44 -4.82
C ASP A 209 35.86 -18.03 -5.41
N PRO A 210 37.01 -17.37 -5.64
CA PRO A 210 37.08 -16.03 -6.21
C PRO A 210 36.53 -15.90 -7.66
N HIS A 211 36.41 -17.02 -8.40
CA HIS A 211 35.81 -17.00 -9.74
C HIS A 211 34.34 -16.56 -9.73
N ILE A 212 33.72 -16.50 -8.56
CA ILE A 212 32.35 -16.02 -8.39
C ILE A 212 32.14 -14.59 -8.94
N PHE A 213 33.18 -13.75 -8.94
CA PHE A 213 33.11 -12.40 -9.52
C PHE A 213 32.84 -12.38 -11.03
N LEU A 214 33.00 -13.49 -11.74
CA LEU A 214 32.59 -13.61 -13.15
C LEU A 214 31.08 -13.40 -13.32
N ALA A 215 30.28 -13.68 -12.29
CA ALA A 215 28.84 -13.43 -12.29
C ALA A 215 28.45 -11.94 -12.45
N VAL A 216 29.38 -11.00 -12.26
CA VAL A 216 29.16 -9.57 -12.56
C VAL A 216 28.87 -9.36 -14.06
N ASN A 217 29.45 -10.18 -14.93
CA ASN A 217 29.18 -10.12 -16.35
C ASN A 217 27.76 -10.64 -16.66
N PRO A 218 26.85 -9.79 -17.22
CA PRO A 218 25.47 -10.18 -17.53
C PRO A 218 25.36 -11.33 -18.55
N LEU A 219 26.40 -11.55 -19.31
CA LEU A 219 26.42 -12.63 -20.32
C LEU A 219 26.24 -14.01 -19.68
N HIS A 220 26.70 -14.24 -18.45
CA HIS A 220 26.48 -15.52 -17.76
C HIS A 220 25.00 -15.78 -17.48
N GLY A 221 24.25 -14.76 -17.08
CA GLY A 221 22.80 -14.87 -16.90
C GLY A 221 22.06 -15.03 -18.22
N ILE A 222 22.44 -14.24 -19.23
CA ILE A 222 21.81 -14.26 -20.55
C ILE A 222 22.07 -15.61 -21.25
N SER A 223 23.32 -16.10 -21.29
CA SER A 223 23.64 -17.40 -21.89
C SER A 223 22.91 -18.54 -21.18
N PHE A 224 22.86 -18.52 -19.83
CA PHE A 224 22.14 -19.53 -19.08
C PHE A 224 20.66 -19.64 -19.49
N VAL A 225 19.97 -18.50 -19.70
CA VAL A 225 18.57 -18.48 -20.12
C VAL A 225 18.43 -18.92 -21.59
N ILE A 226 19.36 -18.53 -22.47
CA ILE A 226 19.31 -18.88 -23.90
C ILE A 226 19.61 -20.37 -24.11
N ASP A 227 20.64 -20.89 -23.42
CA ASP A 227 21.08 -22.28 -23.56
C ASP A 227 20.06 -23.27 -22.95
N HIS A 228 19.29 -22.82 -21.94
CA HIS A 228 18.30 -23.63 -21.22
C HIS A 228 16.95 -22.90 -21.11
N PRO A 229 16.18 -22.66 -22.19
CA PRO A 229 15.04 -21.73 -22.16
C PRO A 229 13.97 -22.07 -21.12
N MET A 230 13.59 -23.33 -20.97
CA MET A 230 12.55 -23.74 -20.00
C MET A 230 13.06 -23.68 -18.55
N ILE A 231 14.28 -24.16 -18.32
CA ILE A 231 14.93 -24.10 -17.00
C ILE A 231 15.24 -22.65 -16.65
N GLY A 232 15.75 -21.87 -17.60
CA GLY A 232 16.02 -20.44 -17.43
C GLY A 232 14.77 -19.64 -17.08
N LEU A 233 13.63 -19.93 -17.74
CA LEU A 233 12.35 -19.30 -17.43
C LEU A 233 11.88 -19.71 -16.02
N ALA A 234 11.95 -21.00 -15.66
CA ALA A 234 11.61 -21.47 -14.31
C ALA A 234 12.50 -20.83 -13.25
N THR A 235 13.81 -20.69 -13.54
CA THR A 235 14.79 -20.01 -12.67
C THR A 235 14.46 -18.52 -12.50
N LEU A 236 14.13 -17.81 -13.59
CA LEU A 236 13.67 -16.42 -13.53
C LEU A 236 12.42 -16.28 -12.64
N GLY A 237 11.54 -17.28 -12.67
CA GLY A 237 10.38 -17.36 -11.78
C GLY A 237 10.74 -17.56 -10.30
N LEU A 238 12.01 -17.63 -9.92
CA LEU A 238 12.49 -17.66 -8.54
C LEU A 238 13.55 -16.58 -8.27
N VAL A 239 14.32 -16.17 -9.29
CA VAL A 239 15.25 -15.02 -9.20
C VAL A 239 14.52 -13.75 -8.75
N PHE A 240 13.26 -13.56 -9.17
CA PHE A 240 12.45 -12.42 -8.74
C PHE A 240 12.35 -12.33 -7.21
N LEU A 241 12.47 -13.44 -6.46
CA LEU A 241 12.44 -13.44 -4.98
C LEU A 241 13.49 -12.50 -4.38
N ALA A 242 14.61 -12.29 -5.08
CA ALA A 242 15.65 -11.37 -4.64
C ALA A 242 15.25 -9.89 -4.77
N VAL A 243 14.23 -9.56 -5.56
CA VAL A 243 13.77 -8.18 -5.81
C VAL A 243 12.43 -7.86 -5.14
N THR A 244 11.86 -8.80 -4.38
CA THR A 244 10.64 -8.57 -3.57
C THR A 244 10.86 -7.44 -2.57
N GLY A 245 9.82 -6.67 -2.27
CA GLY A 245 9.93 -5.48 -1.42
C GLY A 245 10.33 -4.20 -2.16
N GLY A 246 10.59 -4.26 -3.48
CA GLY A 246 10.84 -3.07 -4.28
C GLY A 246 9.62 -2.14 -4.36
N GLU A 247 8.41 -2.68 -4.40
CA GLU A 247 7.14 -1.95 -4.34
C GLU A 247 6.89 -1.33 -2.95
N ALA A 248 7.27 -2.03 -1.88
CA ALA A 248 7.18 -1.50 -0.52
C ALA A 248 8.08 -0.27 -0.33
N LEU A 249 9.28 -0.28 -0.94
CA LEU A 249 10.19 0.87 -0.98
C LEU A 249 9.51 2.11 -1.56
N TYR A 250 8.73 1.96 -2.62
CA TYR A 250 8.00 3.06 -3.23
C TYR A 250 6.78 3.46 -2.40
N ALA A 251 6.11 2.52 -1.75
CA ALA A 251 4.97 2.80 -0.88
C ALA A 251 5.37 3.63 0.36
N ASP A 252 6.56 3.40 0.91
CA ASP A 252 7.07 4.10 2.11
C ASP A 252 7.73 5.46 1.82
N LEU A 253 7.70 5.92 0.57
CA LEU A 253 8.25 7.21 0.17
C LEU A 253 7.78 8.36 1.05
N GLY A 254 6.51 8.36 1.45
CA GLY A 254 5.90 9.40 2.26
C GLY A 254 6.43 9.51 3.69
N HIS A 255 7.01 8.45 4.21
CA HIS A 255 7.49 8.40 5.59
C HIS A 255 8.95 8.88 5.71
N PHE A 256 9.80 8.58 4.74
CA PHE A 256 11.24 8.81 4.83
C PHE A 256 11.77 9.81 3.79
N GLY A 257 11.06 9.97 2.69
CA GLY A 257 11.50 10.79 1.56
C GLY A 257 12.54 10.11 0.66
N PRO A 258 12.75 10.63 -0.57
CA PRO A 258 13.54 9.93 -1.60
C PRO A 258 15.05 9.89 -1.30
N LYS A 259 15.59 10.92 -0.63
CA LYS A 259 17.03 11.01 -0.37
C LYS A 259 17.50 9.99 0.69
N PRO A 260 16.88 9.89 1.89
CA PRO A 260 17.22 8.87 2.89
C PRO A 260 17.11 7.45 2.34
N ILE A 261 16.02 7.14 1.61
CA ILE A 261 15.82 5.83 0.99
C ILE A 261 16.95 5.50 0.02
N ARG A 262 17.31 6.41 -0.90
CA ARG A 262 18.44 6.20 -1.83
C ARG A 262 19.76 5.98 -1.13
N THR A 263 20.04 6.78 -0.09
CA THR A 263 21.30 6.68 0.67
C THR A 263 21.39 5.34 1.39
N ALA A 264 20.32 4.88 2.02
CA ALA A 264 20.28 3.58 2.68
C ALA A 264 20.48 2.42 1.66
N TRP A 265 19.82 2.50 0.50
CA TRP A 265 19.96 1.49 -0.56
C TRP A 265 21.40 1.39 -1.08
N LEU A 266 21.92 2.51 -1.58
CA LEU A 266 23.23 2.51 -2.25
C LEU A 266 24.39 2.35 -1.28
N GLY A 267 24.26 2.85 -0.04
CA GLY A 267 25.35 2.85 0.94
C GLY A 267 25.45 1.59 1.79
N LEU A 268 24.35 0.88 2.02
CA LEU A 268 24.35 -0.27 2.92
C LEU A 268 23.65 -1.50 2.32
N VAL A 269 22.37 -1.35 1.91
CA VAL A 269 21.50 -2.50 1.64
C VAL A 269 21.94 -3.25 0.39
N PHE A 270 22.06 -2.56 -0.75
CA PHE A 270 22.45 -3.17 -2.01
C PHE A 270 23.85 -3.82 -1.94
N PRO A 271 24.90 -3.15 -1.42
CA PRO A 271 26.20 -3.79 -1.26
C PRO A 271 26.14 -5.04 -0.36
N ALA A 272 25.44 -4.96 0.77
CA ALA A 272 25.32 -6.09 1.69
C ALA A 272 24.64 -7.31 1.05
N LEU A 273 23.55 -7.08 0.29
CA LEU A 273 22.84 -8.14 -0.43
C LEU A 273 23.73 -8.79 -1.50
N VAL A 274 24.40 -7.98 -2.32
CA VAL A 274 25.28 -8.49 -3.39
C VAL A 274 26.41 -9.32 -2.80
N ILE A 275 27.10 -8.80 -1.79
CA ILE A 275 28.20 -9.52 -1.11
C ILE A 275 27.69 -10.84 -0.52
N ASN A 276 26.52 -10.84 0.10
CA ASN A 276 25.94 -12.05 0.68
C ASN A 276 25.60 -13.10 -0.38
N TYR A 277 24.93 -12.72 -1.48
CA TYR A 277 24.61 -13.65 -2.56
C TYR A 277 25.87 -14.23 -3.21
N PHE A 278 26.89 -13.41 -3.41
CA PHE A 278 28.17 -13.87 -3.94
C PHE A 278 28.88 -14.86 -2.99
N GLY A 279 28.84 -14.57 -1.67
CA GLY A 279 29.36 -15.51 -0.66
C GLY A 279 28.61 -16.84 -0.64
N GLN A 280 27.27 -16.82 -0.72
CA GLN A 280 26.46 -18.03 -0.84
C GLN A 280 26.85 -18.85 -2.07
N GLY A 281 27.03 -18.19 -3.22
CA GLY A 281 27.41 -18.85 -4.45
C GLY A 281 28.83 -19.43 -4.41
N ALA A 282 29.80 -18.68 -3.89
CA ALA A 282 31.19 -19.16 -3.75
C ALA A 282 31.29 -20.39 -2.83
N MET A 283 30.59 -20.33 -1.68
CA MET A 283 30.52 -21.45 -0.76
C MET A 283 29.88 -22.70 -1.40
N VAL A 284 28.76 -22.54 -2.13
CA VAL A 284 28.10 -23.68 -2.80
C VAL A 284 28.94 -24.27 -3.91
N LEU A 285 29.79 -23.49 -4.60
CA LEU A 285 30.74 -24.01 -5.58
C LEU A 285 31.85 -24.81 -4.92
N ALA A 286 32.37 -24.34 -3.79
CA ALA A 286 33.40 -25.04 -3.04
C ALA A 286 32.86 -26.27 -2.28
N HIS A 287 31.65 -26.18 -1.76
CA HIS A 287 30.98 -27.17 -0.91
C HIS A 287 29.52 -27.41 -1.37
N PRO A 288 29.31 -28.27 -2.38
CA PRO A 288 27.98 -28.51 -2.96
C PRO A 288 26.88 -29.02 -2.00
N ASP A 289 27.30 -29.70 -0.92
CA ASP A 289 26.41 -30.19 0.14
C ASP A 289 25.72 -29.08 0.92
N THR A 290 26.20 -27.84 0.83
CA THR A 290 25.63 -26.68 1.51
C THR A 290 24.36 -26.14 0.84
N LEU A 291 23.99 -26.61 -0.35
CA LEU A 291 22.80 -26.16 -1.11
C LEU A 291 21.46 -26.38 -0.35
N GLU A 292 21.42 -27.30 0.61
CA GLU A 292 20.23 -27.52 1.42
C GLU A 292 19.78 -26.23 2.12
N ASN A 293 20.74 -25.49 2.70
CA ASN A 293 20.50 -24.18 3.31
C ASN A 293 21.77 -23.31 3.26
N PRO A 294 22.09 -22.70 2.11
CA PRO A 294 23.35 -21.99 1.91
C PRO A 294 23.55 -20.87 2.94
N PHE A 295 22.49 -20.11 3.25
CA PHE A 295 22.59 -18.99 4.18
C PHE A 295 23.09 -19.42 5.57
N TYR A 296 22.44 -20.39 6.20
CA TYR A 296 22.82 -20.81 7.55
C TYR A 296 24.11 -21.65 7.58
N ARG A 297 24.45 -22.28 6.48
CA ARG A 297 25.73 -23.00 6.34
C ARG A 297 26.95 -22.06 6.25
N MET A 298 26.77 -20.79 5.85
CA MET A 298 27.82 -19.77 5.96
C MET A 298 28.11 -19.35 7.40
N VAL A 299 27.24 -19.68 8.36
CA VAL A 299 27.40 -19.20 9.73
C VAL A 299 28.28 -20.16 10.52
N PRO A 300 29.39 -19.70 11.15
CA PRO A 300 30.18 -20.53 12.05
C PRO A 300 29.34 -21.11 13.20
N GLU A 301 29.57 -22.38 13.58
CA GLU A 301 28.74 -23.10 14.57
C GLU A 301 28.40 -22.31 15.85
N PRO A 302 29.37 -21.60 16.52
CA PRO A 302 29.07 -20.86 17.74
C PRO A 302 28.07 -19.70 17.55
N PHE A 303 27.96 -19.18 16.32
CA PHE A 303 27.10 -18.03 15.98
C PHE A 303 25.79 -18.46 15.33
N LEU A 304 25.54 -19.74 15.11
CA LEU A 304 24.36 -20.22 14.39
C LEU A 304 23.05 -19.86 15.12
N LEU A 305 22.94 -20.14 16.42
CA LEU A 305 21.75 -19.78 17.21
C LEU A 305 21.57 -18.26 17.33
N PRO A 306 22.59 -17.43 17.65
CA PRO A 306 22.49 -15.98 17.55
C PRO A 306 22.01 -15.47 16.17
N MET A 307 22.47 -16.09 15.08
CA MET A 307 22.06 -15.72 13.73
C MET A 307 20.58 -16.07 13.46
N VAL A 308 20.10 -17.22 13.91
CA VAL A 308 18.67 -17.58 13.81
C VAL A 308 17.80 -16.58 14.57
N ILE A 309 18.23 -16.14 15.74
CA ILE A 309 17.52 -15.12 16.53
C ILE A 309 17.52 -13.78 15.78
N LEU A 310 18.67 -13.36 15.25
CA LEU A 310 18.78 -12.11 14.47
C LEU A 310 17.95 -12.17 13.18
N ALA A 311 17.99 -13.28 12.44
CA ALA A 311 17.17 -13.51 11.26
C ALA A 311 15.66 -13.47 11.60
N THR A 312 15.26 -14.10 12.70
CA THR A 312 13.86 -14.06 13.18
C THR A 312 13.46 -12.63 13.53
N ALA A 313 14.31 -11.86 14.20
CA ALA A 313 14.02 -10.44 14.48
C ALA A 313 13.90 -9.63 13.19
N ALA A 314 14.78 -9.83 12.21
CA ALA A 314 14.73 -9.18 10.91
C ALA A 314 13.43 -9.52 10.15
N THR A 315 13.01 -10.79 10.15
CA THR A 315 11.77 -11.23 9.49
C THR A 315 10.50 -10.73 10.18
N VAL A 316 10.50 -10.58 11.50
CA VAL A 316 9.43 -9.93 12.26
C VAL A 316 9.32 -8.45 11.87
N ILE A 317 10.45 -7.76 11.72
CA ILE A 317 10.50 -6.36 11.27
C ILE A 317 9.99 -6.25 9.83
N ALA A 318 10.44 -7.11 8.92
CA ALA A 318 9.97 -7.17 7.54
C ALA A 318 8.45 -7.38 7.47
N SER A 319 7.93 -8.34 8.22
CA SER A 319 6.50 -8.63 8.32
C SER A 319 5.71 -7.43 8.84
N GLN A 320 6.25 -6.72 9.84
CA GLN A 320 5.64 -5.52 10.40
C GLN A 320 5.49 -4.41 9.35
N ALA A 321 6.52 -4.18 8.54
CA ALA A 321 6.52 -3.17 7.49
C ALA A 321 5.40 -3.43 6.46
N VAL A 322 5.29 -4.67 5.98
CA VAL A 322 4.27 -5.06 4.99
C VAL A 322 2.85 -4.97 5.57
N ILE A 323 2.63 -5.36 6.83
CA ILE A 323 1.33 -5.22 7.51
C ILE A 323 0.94 -3.73 7.60
N THR A 324 1.89 -2.87 7.96
CA THR A 324 1.65 -1.41 8.03
C THR A 324 1.37 -0.83 6.64
N GLY A 325 2.06 -1.31 5.61
CA GLY A 325 1.79 -0.99 4.21
C GLY A 325 0.36 -1.34 3.79
N ALA A 326 -0.16 -2.52 4.18
CA ALA A 326 -1.54 -2.92 3.93
C ALA A 326 -2.56 -1.98 4.59
N TYR A 327 -2.29 -1.50 5.82
CA TYR A 327 -3.16 -0.49 6.45
C TYR A 327 -3.12 0.84 5.71
N SER A 328 -1.95 1.28 5.24
CA SER A 328 -1.80 2.52 4.48
C SER A 328 -2.56 2.45 3.15
N ILE A 329 -2.45 1.36 2.40
CA ILE A 329 -3.22 1.12 1.16
C ILE A 329 -4.73 1.05 1.47
N THR A 330 -5.14 0.42 2.58
CA THR A 330 -6.55 0.41 2.99
C THR A 330 -7.08 1.82 3.22
N ARG A 331 -6.32 2.67 3.93
CA ARG A 331 -6.69 4.08 4.16
C ARG A 331 -6.82 4.85 2.85
N GLN A 332 -5.85 4.71 1.95
CA GLN A 332 -5.90 5.31 0.62
C GLN A 332 -7.13 4.84 -0.16
N ALA A 333 -7.43 3.53 -0.15
CA ALA A 333 -8.58 2.96 -0.83
C ALA A 333 -9.92 3.48 -0.27
N ILE A 334 -10.05 3.66 1.05
CA ILE A 334 -11.22 4.26 1.69
C ILE A 334 -11.40 5.70 1.22
N GLN A 335 -10.34 6.50 1.27
CA GLN A 335 -10.39 7.92 0.92
C GLN A 335 -10.66 8.14 -0.58
N LEU A 336 -10.12 7.27 -1.44
CA LEU A 336 -10.41 7.28 -2.87
C LEU A 336 -11.82 6.73 -3.21
N GLY A 337 -12.58 6.27 -2.20
CA GLY A 337 -13.93 5.73 -2.38
C GLY A 337 -13.96 4.34 -3.02
N LEU A 338 -12.84 3.62 -3.04
CA LEU A 338 -12.73 2.28 -3.64
C LEU A 338 -13.40 1.20 -2.77
N ILE A 339 -13.39 1.39 -1.45
CA ILE A 339 -14.01 0.50 -0.46
C ILE A 339 -14.82 1.30 0.58
N PRO A 340 -15.74 0.66 1.33
CA PRO A 340 -16.47 1.34 2.37
C PRO A 340 -15.55 1.84 3.50
N ARG A 341 -16.04 2.79 4.29
CA ARG A 341 -15.33 3.30 5.47
C ARG A 341 -15.17 2.19 6.50
N LEU A 342 -13.93 1.87 6.83
CA LEU A 342 -13.59 0.95 7.92
C LEU A 342 -13.15 1.73 9.15
N ALA A 343 -13.34 1.14 10.34
CA ALA A 343 -12.85 1.73 11.57
C ALA A 343 -11.31 1.77 11.55
N ILE A 344 -10.76 2.97 11.62
CA ILE A 344 -9.32 3.24 11.70
C ILE A 344 -9.04 3.72 13.12
N ARG A 345 -8.12 3.06 13.81
CA ARG A 345 -7.66 3.44 15.14
C ARG A 345 -6.25 4.02 15.03
N HIS A 346 -6.04 5.19 15.56
CA HIS A 346 -4.69 5.76 15.67
C HIS A 346 -4.01 5.14 16.90
N THR A 347 -2.82 4.60 16.70
CA THR A 347 -2.04 3.94 17.76
C THR A 347 -0.96 4.84 18.35
N SER A 348 -0.78 6.05 17.82
CA SER A 348 0.14 7.07 18.33
C SER A 348 -0.51 8.45 18.27
N GLU A 349 -0.39 9.22 19.34
CA GLU A 349 -0.83 10.62 19.39
C GLU A 349 0.14 11.56 18.65
N ILE A 350 1.41 11.18 18.57
CA ILE A 350 2.50 12.00 18.01
C ILE A 350 2.66 11.74 16.51
N HIS A 351 2.47 10.48 16.07
CA HIS A 351 2.67 10.07 14.68
C HIS A 351 1.34 9.70 14.04
N SER A 352 0.74 10.64 13.31
CA SER A 352 -0.56 10.47 12.62
C SER A 352 -0.57 9.35 11.55
N GLY A 353 0.62 8.89 11.13
CA GLY A 353 0.78 7.80 10.16
C GLY A 353 0.61 6.40 10.76
N GLN A 354 0.69 6.24 12.09
CA GLN A 354 0.55 4.95 12.73
C GLN A 354 -0.92 4.62 12.97
N ILE A 355 -1.45 3.80 12.07
CA ILE A 355 -2.86 3.38 12.07
C ILE A 355 -2.98 1.88 12.27
N TYR A 356 -4.09 1.45 12.87
CA TYR A 356 -4.50 0.07 13.03
C TYR A 356 -5.92 -0.13 12.51
N ILE A 357 -6.11 -1.13 11.67
CA ILE A 357 -7.41 -1.46 11.08
C ILE A 357 -7.78 -2.88 11.50
N PRO A 358 -8.63 -3.06 12.54
CA PRO A 358 -8.89 -4.37 13.15
C PRO A 358 -9.31 -5.45 12.16
N ARG A 359 -10.22 -5.13 11.23
CA ARG A 359 -10.73 -6.08 10.23
C ARG A 359 -9.66 -6.54 9.26
N VAL A 360 -8.79 -5.63 8.80
CA VAL A 360 -7.68 -5.97 7.90
C VAL A 360 -6.66 -6.82 8.64
N ASN A 361 -6.31 -6.45 9.88
CA ASN A 361 -5.40 -7.22 10.73
C ASN A 361 -5.87 -8.67 10.91
N THR A 362 -7.16 -8.86 11.25
CA THR A 362 -7.72 -10.20 11.42
C THR A 362 -7.73 -10.99 10.10
N ALA A 363 -8.10 -10.34 8.98
CA ALA A 363 -8.11 -10.98 7.67
C ALA A 363 -6.70 -11.42 7.23
N LEU A 364 -5.69 -10.55 7.44
CA LEU A 364 -4.29 -10.88 7.15
C LEU A 364 -3.81 -12.03 8.05
N LEU A 365 -4.07 -11.98 9.36
CA LEU A 365 -3.70 -13.06 10.28
C LEU A 365 -4.27 -14.41 9.82
N VAL A 366 -5.58 -14.45 9.52
CA VAL A 366 -6.24 -15.69 9.05
C VAL A 366 -5.59 -16.16 7.74
N GLY A 367 -5.34 -15.25 6.80
CA GLY A 367 -4.67 -15.56 5.54
C GLY A 367 -3.27 -16.12 5.73
N VAL A 368 -2.44 -15.48 6.57
CA VAL A 368 -1.06 -15.91 6.89
C VAL A 368 -1.06 -17.31 7.53
N LEU A 369 -1.90 -17.53 8.53
CA LEU A 369 -1.99 -18.84 9.22
C LEU A 369 -2.48 -19.95 8.28
N LEU A 370 -3.42 -19.62 7.39
CA LEU A 370 -3.90 -20.55 6.37
C LEU A 370 -2.78 -20.94 5.41
N LEU A 371 -1.98 -19.97 4.94
CA LEU A 371 -0.83 -20.23 4.07
C LEU A 371 0.22 -21.11 4.76
N VAL A 372 0.58 -20.78 6.00
CA VAL A 372 1.54 -21.59 6.78
C VAL A 372 1.03 -23.03 6.96
N ALA A 373 -0.26 -23.21 7.22
CA ALA A 373 -0.86 -24.54 7.37
C ALA A 373 -0.90 -25.33 6.05
N MET A 374 -1.12 -24.64 4.91
CA MET A 374 -1.19 -25.27 3.58
C MET A 374 0.18 -25.66 3.05
N PHE A 375 1.15 -24.75 3.12
CA PHE A 375 2.44 -24.91 2.46
C PHE A 375 3.54 -25.52 3.34
N LYS A 376 3.51 -25.28 4.66
CA LYS A 376 4.36 -25.88 5.71
C LYS A 376 5.88 -25.59 5.59
N THR A 377 6.41 -25.24 4.41
CA THR A 377 7.82 -24.96 4.16
C THR A 377 7.99 -23.65 3.40
N SER A 378 9.13 -22.97 3.61
CA SER A 378 9.44 -21.74 2.88
C SER A 378 9.62 -21.99 1.38
N SER A 379 10.13 -23.15 0.97
CA SER A 379 10.28 -23.53 -0.44
C SER A 379 8.94 -23.63 -1.16
N ASN A 380 7.93 -24.25 -0.53
CA ASN A 380 6.59 -24.33 -1.13
C ASN A 380 5.93 -22.94 -1.23
N LEU A 381 6.11 -22.07 -0.22
CA LEU A 381 5.64 -20.70 -0.25
C LEU A 381 6.31 -19.85 -1.33
N ALA A 382 7.57 -20.11 -1.64
CA ALA A 382 8.30 -19.41 -2.69
C ALA A 382 7.64 -19.55 -4.07
N SER A 383 7.06 -20.73 -4.38
CA SER A 383 6.30 -20.95 -5.61
C SER A 383 4.99 -20.15 -5.66
N ALA A 384 4.36 -19.89 -4.51
CA ALA A 384 3.12 -19.11 -4.43
C ALA A 384 3.37 -17.59 -4.50
N TYR A 385 4.57 -17.13 -4.14
CA TYR A 385 4.85 -15.71 -3.91
C TYR A 385 4.88 -14.87 -5.19
N GLY A 386 5.43 -15.41 -6.25
CA GLY A 386 5.87 -14.64 -7.42
C GLY A 386 4.80 -13.85 -8.14
N ILE A 387 3.61 -14.40 -8.29
CA ILE A 387 2.60 -13.79 -9.16
C ILE A 387 2.02 -12.49 -8.59
N ALA A 388 1.99 -12.34 -7.25
CA ALA A 388 1.48 -11.13 -6.61
C ALA A 388 2.39 -9.94 -6.89
N VAL A 389 3.67 -10.09 -6.56
CA VAL A 389 4.70 -9.05 -6.73
C VAL A 389 4.92 -8.70 -8.19
N THR A 390 5.09 -9.71 -9.06
CA THR A 390 5.35 -9.45 -10.49
C THR A 390 4.17 -8.77 -11.19
N THR A 391 2.91 -9.06 -10.79
CA THR A 391 1.74 -8.33 -11.29
C THR A 391 1.79 -6.86 -10.86
N THR A 392 2.09 -6.57 -9.59
CA THR A 392 2.23 -5.20 -9.09
C THR A 392 3.33 -4.45 -9.84
N MET A 393 4.47 -5.11 -10.10
CA MET A 393 5.58 -4.53 -10.86
C MET A 393 5.19 -4.12 -12.28
N VAL A 394 4.43 -4.96 -12.99
CA VAL A 394 3.90 -4.64 -14.34
C VAL A 394 2.91 -3.47 -14.26
N VAL A 395 2.00 -3.48 -13.28
CA VAL A 395 1.04 -2.39 -13.08
C VAL A 395 1.76 -1.07 -12.82
N ASP A 396 2.75 -1.05 -11.94
CA ASP A 396 3.53 0.15 -11.63
C ASP A 396 4.27 0.67 -12.87
N ALA A 397 4.84 -0.20 -13.70
CA ALA A 397 5.50 0.20 -14.94
C ALA A 397 4.51 0.84 -15.94
N LEU A 398 3.31 0.26 -16.09
CA LEU A 398 2.27 0.81 -16.98
C LEU A 398 1.75 2.16 -16.48
N LEU A 399 1.52 2.31 -15.18
CA LEU A 399 1.10 3.57 -14.58
C LEU A 399 2.21 4.64 -14.67
N ALA A 400 3.47 4.24 -14.44
CA ALA A 400 4.64 5.11 -14.57
C ALA A 400 4.80 5.65 -16.00
N PHE A 401 4.53 4.83 -17.02
CA PHE A 401 4.50 5.30 -18.41
C PHE A 401 3.56 6.50 -18.59
N VAL A 402 2.33 6.40 -18.06
CA VAL A 402 1.34 7.48 -18.15
C VAL A 402 1.83 8.74 -17.43
N VAL A 403 2.43 8.59 -16.24
CA VAL A 403 2.96 9.71 -15.44
C VAL A 403 4.12 10.39 -16.18
N ILE A 404 5.09 9.62 -16.68
CA ILE A 404 6.25 10.15 -17.40
C ILE A 404 5.81 10.86 -18.68
N TRP A 405 4.91 10.25 -19.43
CA TRP A 405 4.40 10.83 -20.67
C TRP A 405 3.61 12.11 -20.41
N LYS A 406 2.61 12.07 -19.55
CA LYS A 406 1.62 13.15 -19.41
C LYS A 406 1.98 14.16 -18.34
N LEU A 407 2.47 13.74 -17.17
CA LEU A 407 2.76 14.62 -16.04
C LEU A 407 4.15 15.25 -16.20
N TRP A 408 5.18 14.46 -16.56
CA TRP A 408 6.53 14.99 -16.77
C TRP A 408 6.70 15.65 -18.15
N GLY A 409 5.72 15.54 -19.04
CA GLY A 409 5.72 16.19 -20.36
C GLY A 409 6.70 15.57 -21.36
N TRP A 410 7.17 14.34 -21.13
CA TRP A 410 8.06 13.67 -22.08
C TRP A 410 7.30 13.30 -23.35
N LYS A 411 8.03 13.21 -24.48
CA LYS A 411 7.44 12.68 -25.70
C LYS A 411 7.04 11.20 -25.49
N PRO A 412 5.91 10.72 -26.06
CA PRO A 412 5.41 9.38 -25.78
C PRO A 412 6.42 8.29 -26.16
N TRP A 413 7.18 8.47 -27.23
CA TRP A 413 8.19 7.52 -27.66
C TRP A 413 9.43 7.49 -26.74
N THR A 414 9.83 8.63 -26.13
CA THR A 414 10.92 8.64 -25.14
C THR A 414 10.48 8.01 -23.82
N ALA A 415 9.25 8.27 -23.39
CA ALA A 415 8.68 7.61 -22.22
C ALA A 415 8.57 6.09 -22.47
N ALA A 416 8.14 5.68 -23.67
CA ALA A 416 8.10 4.28 -24.04
C ALA A 416 9.50 3.65 -24.07
N ALA A 417 10.50 4.31 -24.66
CA ALA A 417 11.87 3.81 -24.72
C ALA A 417 12.48 3.54 -23.33
N VAL A 418 12.13 4.36 -22.33
CA VAL A 418 12.62 4.18 -20.95
C VAL A 418 11.84 3.09 -20.21
N ILE A 419 10.53 2.99 -20.40
CA ILE A 419 9.68 2.07 -19.63
C ILE A 419 9.60 0.67 -20.27
N THR A 420 9.68 0.55 -21.60
CA THR A 420 9.55 -0.75 -22.28
C THR A 420 10.55 -1.81 -21.78
N PRO A 421 11.84 -1.52 -21.54
CA PRO A 421 12.76 -2.50 -20.97
C PRO A 421 12.25 -3.07 -19.63
N PHE A 422 11.72 -2.23 -18.75
CA PHE A 422 11.18 -2.67 -17.47
C PHE A 422 9.90 -3.49 -17.65
N VAL A 423 9.00 -3.06 -18.55
CA VAL A 423 7.79 -3.84 -18.87
C VAL A 423 8.16 -5.24 -19.41
N ILE A 424 9.20 -5.34 -20.24
CA ILE A 424 9.68 -6.62 -20.74
C ILE A 424 10.21 -7.50 -19.60
N ILE A 425 11.08 -6.95 -18.73
CA ILE A 425 11.64 -7.68 -17.58
C ILE A 425 10.52 -8.13 -16.64
N ASP A 426 9.64 -7.22 -16.23
CA ASP A 426 8.54 -7.50 -15.31
C ASP A 426 7.56 -8.53 -15.91
N SER A 427 7.24 -8.41 -17.21
CA SER A 427 6.38 -9.36 -17.91
C SER A 427 7.03 -10.74 -18.03
N THR A 428 8.35 -10.80 -18.20
CA THR A 428 9.08 -12.07 -18.20
C THR A 428 9.00 -12.74 -16.85
N PHE A 429 9.20 -12.00 -15.76
CA PHE A 429 9.00 -12.52 -14.40
C PHE A 429 7.55 -12.96 -14.16
N PHE A 430 6.58 -12.17 -14.63
CA PHE A 430 5.16 -12.52 -14.52
C PHE A 430 4.84 -13.83 -15.25
N VAL A 431 5.26 -13.97 -16.50
CA VAL A 431 5.06 -15.19 -17.30
C VAL A 431 5.76 -16.39 -16.66
N ALA A 432 6.99 -16.22 -16.17
CA ALA A 432 7.72 -17.26 -15.45
C ALA A 432 6.97 -17.75 -14.20
N ASN A 433 6.34 -16.83 -13.44
CA ASN A 433 5.54 -17.19 -12.26
C ASN A 433 4.17 -17.76 -12.63
N LEU A 434 3.63 -17.43 -13.81
CA LEU A 434 2.39 -18.01 -14.29
C LEU A 434 2.52 -19.54 -14.55
N LEU A 435 3.71 -20.02 -14.89
CA LEU A 435 3.98 -21.46 -15.03
C LEU A 435 3.77 -22.23 -13.71
N LYS A 436 3.94 -21.56 -12.57
CA LYS A 436 3.76 -22.13 -11.20
C LYS A 436 2.32 -22.00 -10.69
N LEU A 437 1.36 -21.67 -11.56
CA LEU A 437 -0.02 -21.44 -11.16
C LEU A 437 -0.60 -22.61 -10.35
N LEU A 438 -0.35 -23.84 -10.80
CA LEU A 438 -0.86 -25.06 -10.12
C LEU A 438 -0.05 -25.44 -8.87
N GLU A 439 1.19 -24.93 -8.74
CA GLU A 439 2.07 -25.21 -7.59
C GLU A 439 1.81 -24.30 -6.37
N GLY A 440 0.85 -23.39 -6.48
CA GLY A 440 0.46 -22.50 -5.37
C GLY A 440 0.25 -21.04 -5.76
N ALA A 441 0.71 -20.58 -6.94
CA ALA A 441 0.56 -19.20 -7.37
C ALA A 441 -0.91 -18.77 -7.60
N TRP A 442 -1.86 -19.71 -7.62
CA TRP A 442 -3.31 -19.43 -7.66
C TRP A 442 -3.81 -18.77 -6.37
N VAL A 443 -3.16 -18.99 -5.22
CA VAL A 443 -3.63 -18.51 -3.93
C VAL A 443 -3.68 -16.97 -3.86
N PRO A 444 -2.59 -16.23 -4.13
CA PRO A 444 -2.65 -14.76 -4.17
C PRO A 444 -3.62 -14.22 -5.22
N LEU A 445 -3.81 -14.92 -6.35
CA LEU A 445 -4.81 -14.54 -7.34
C LEU A 445 -6.24 -14.65 -6.81
N VAL A 446 -6.55 -15.67 -6.02
CA VAL A 446 -7.86 -15.80 -5.36
C VAL A 446 -8.05 -14.67 -4.34
N PHE A 447 -7.05 -14.38 -3.50
CA PHE A 447 -7.12 -13.25 -2.57
C PHE A 447 -7.34 -11.92 -3.30
N ALA A 448 -6.56 -11.65 -4.33
CA ALA A 448 -6.71 -10.45 -5.14
C ALA A 448 -8.06 -10.41 -5.87
N GLY A 449 -8.52 -11.54 -6.40
CA GLY A 449 -9.85 -11.67 -7.03
C GLY A 449 -10.98 -11.33 -6.09
N VAL A 450 -10.92 -11.78 -4.84
CA VAL A 450 -11.90 -11.43 -3.79
C VAL A 450 -11.86 -9.92 -3.52
N ILE A 451 -10.69 -9.32 -3.39
CA ILE A 451 -10.55 -7.87 -3.12
C ILE A 451 -11.08 -7.07 -4.32
N VAL A 452 -10.72 -7.42 -5.54
CA VAL A 452 -11.23 -6.78 -6.77
C VAL A 452 -12.74 -6.88 -6.83
N LEU A 453 -13.31 -8.05 -6.51
CA LEU A 453 -14.76 -8.26 -6.45
C LEU A 453 -15.44 -7.33 -5.43
N LEU A 454 -14.87 -7.21 -4.22
CA LEU A 454 -15.37 -6.30 -3.19
C LEU A 454 -15.34 -4.84 -3.66
N VAL A 455 -14.22 -4.40 -4.26
CA VAL A 455 -14.05 -3.04 -4.79
C VAL A 455 -15.03 -2.76 -5.93
N VAL A 456 -15.13 -3.65 -6.91
CA VAL A 456 -16.05 -3.49 -8.05
C VAL A 456 -17.50 -3.47 -7.58
N THR A 457 -17.86 -4.35 -6.65
CA THR A 457 -19.22 -4.38 -6.06
C THR A 457 -19.53 -3.09 -5.33
N TRP A 458 -18.59 -2.60 -4.50
CA TRP A 458 -18.76 -1.33 -3.78
C TRP A 458 -18.91 -0.15 -4.73
N GLN A 459 -18.04 -0.02 -5.73
CA GLN A 459 -18.11 1.08 -6.69
C GLN A 459 -19.38 1.03 -7.54
N ARG A 460 -19.80 -0.16 -8.00
CA ARG A 460 -21.03 -0.32 -8.80
C ARG A 460 -22.25 0.01 -7.97
N GLY A 461 -22.35 -0.53 -6.75
CA GLY A 461 -23.44 -0.26 -5.84
C GLY A 461 -23.54 1.22 -5.44
N SER A 462 -22.39 1.84 -5.14
CA SER A 462 -22.34 3.28 -4.81
C SER A 462 -22.80 4.16 -5.97
N ARG A 463 -22.41 3.83 -7.22
CA ARG A 463 -22.88 4.57 -8.42
C ARG A 463 -24.39 4.41 -8.63
N LEU A 464 -24.93 3.19 -8.49
CA LEU A 464 -26.36 2.94 -8.62
C LEU A 464 -27.16 3.67 -7.53
N LEU A 465 -26.65 3.64 -6.30
CA LEU A 465 -27.24 4.37 -5.19
C LEU A 465 -27.26 5.88 -5.46
N ALA A 466 -26.14 6.44 -5.91
CA ALA A 466 -26.04 7.86 -6.26
C ALA A 466 -27.00 8.23 -7.42
N ALA A 467 -27.07 7.41 -8.47
CA ALA A 467 -27.98 7.64 -9.59
C ALA A 467 -29.46 7.65 -9.15
N LYS A 468 -29.87 6.67 -8.33
CA LYS A 468 -31.25 6.61 -7.78
C LYS A 468 -31.57 7.80 -6.88
N THR A 469 -30.60 8.24 -6.07
CA THR A 469 -30.80 9.38 -5.17
C THR A 469 -30.95 10.68 -5.97
N ARG A 470 -30.12 10.91 -7.00
CA ARG A 470 -30.17 12.11 -7.85
C ARG A 470 -31.52 12.32 -8.52
N HIS A 471 -32.23 11.27 -8.92
CA HIS A 471 -33.55 11.38 -9.52
C HIS A 471 -34.63 11.91 -8.55
N LEU A 472 -34.37 11.87 -7.25
CA LEU A 472 -35.27 12.33 -6.19
C LEU A 472 -34.83 13.67 -5.58
N GLU A 473 -33.74 14.24 -6.05
CA GLU A 473 -33.10 15.42 -5.46
C GLU A 473 -33.69 16.70 -6.03
N ILE A 474 -33.99 17.65 -5.14
CA ILE A 474 -34.38 19.02 -5.48
C ILE A 474 -33.09 19.83 -5.60
N PRO A 475 -32.89 20.64 -6.66
CA PRO A 475 -31.76 21.55 -6.75
C PRO A 475 -31.72 22.48 -5.53
N LEU A 476 -30.54 22.58 -4.91
CA LEU A 476 -30.36 23.35 -3.68
C LEU A 476 -30.74 24.83 -3.87
N GLU A 477 -30.31 25.43 -4.98
CA GLU A 477 -30.62 26.84 -5.27
C GLU A 477 -32.10 27.11 -5.36
N THR A 478 -32.88 26.24 -6.02
CA THR A 478 -34.34 26.36 -6.14
C THR A 478 -35.02 26.26 -4.78
N LEU A 479 -34.57 25.34 -3.93
CA LEU A 479 -35.09 25.21 -2.57
C LEU A 479 -34.75 26.45 -1.73
N VAL A 480 -33.51 26.95 -1.78
CA VAL A 480 -33.08 28.14 -1.05
C VAL A 480 -33.87 29.38 -1.46
N GLN A 481 -34.09 29.59 -2.77
CA GLN A 481 -34.91 30.71 -3.26
C GLN A 481 -36.34 30.64 -2.73
N THR A 482 -36.93 29.45 -2.71
CA THR A 482 -38.29 29.24 -2.20
C THR A 482 -38.39 29.52 -0.70
N LEU A 483 -37.44 28.99 0.07
CA LEU A 483 -37.41 29.17 1.54
C LEU A 483 -37.01 30.57 1.96
N THR A 484 -36.27 31.32 1.14
CA THR A 484 -35.93 32.72 1.42
C THR A 484 -37.15 33.63 1.18
N LYS A 485 -37.99 33.32 0.17
CA LYS A 485 -39.22 34.08 -0.11
C LYS A 485 -40.30 33.81 0.93
N LYS A 486 -40.42 32.58 1.40
CA LYS A 486 -41.46 32.18 2.37
C LYS A 486 -40.84 31.24 3.42
N PRO A 487 -40.09 31.79 4.40
CA PRO A 487 -39.43 30.97 5.41
C PRO A 487 -40.48 30.33 6.34
N PRO A 488 -40.26 29.07 6.76
CA PRO A 488 -41.02 28.48 7.87
C PRO A 488 -40.58 29.12 9.19
N HIS A 489 -41.05 28.58 10.31
CA HIS A 489 -40.63 29.06 11.64
C HIS A 489 -39.12 28.97 11.79
N ILE A 490 -38.48 30.09 12.18
CA ILE A 490 -37.01 30.18 12.37
C ILE A 490 -36.69 30.01 13.85
N VAL A 491 -35.81 29.04 14.13
CA VAL A 491 -35.29 28.79 15.49
C VAL A 491 -33.85 29.30 15.62
N PRO A 492 -33.39 29.72 16.80
CA PRO A 492 -32.02 30.20 16.99
C PRO A 492 -30.98 29.07 16.81
N GLY A 493 -29.76 29.46 16.43
CA GLY A 493 -28.62 28.56 16.29
C GLY A 493 -28.29 28.19 14.85
N THR A 494 -27.34 27.29 14.70
CA THR A 494 -26.80 26.82 13.40
C THR A 494 -27.14 25.36 13.18
N ALA A 495 -27.68 25.03 12.01
CA ALA A 495 -27.86 23.66 11.52
C ALA A 495 -26.87 23.36 10.38
N VAL A 496 -26.10 22.31 10.52
CA VAL A 496 -25.16 21.81 9.49
C VAL A 496 -25.73 20.52 8.90
N PHE A 497 -26.15 20.55 7.65
CA PHE A 497 -26.70 19.42 6.93
C PHE A 497 -25.63 18.77 6.05
N LEU A 498 -25.21 17.57 6.38
CA LEU A 498 -24.20 16.83 5.60
C LEU A 498 -24.83 16.21 4.35
N THR A 499 -24.18 16.43 3.21
CA THR A 499 -24.57 15.86 1.92
C THR A 499 -23.36 15.37 1.14
N GLY A 500 -23.57 14.40 0.24
CA GLY A 500 -22.55 13.94 -0.69
C GLY A 500 -22.51 14.73 -2.01
N ASP A 501 -23.57 15.53 -2.29
CA ASP A 501 -23.67 16.38 -3.48
C ASP A 501 -23.92 17.83 -3.05
N PRO A 502 -23.00 18.76 -3.36
CA PRO A 502 -23.10 20.16 -2.93
C PRO A 502 -24.21 20.94 -3.64
N ASP A 503 -24.75 20.45 -4.76
CA ASP A 503 -25.74 21.16 -5.60
C ASP A 503 -27.15 20.65 -5.38
N SER A 504 -27.34 19.59 -4.58
CA SER A 504 -28.66 19.07 -4.23
C SER A 504 -29.03 19.31 -2.77
N ALA A 505 -30.37 19.49 -2.54
CA ALA A 505 -30.91 19.68 -1.20
C ALA A 505 -30.66 18.45 -0.32
N PRO A 506 -30.00 18.61 0.86
CA PRO A 506 -29.76 17.50 1.76
C PRO A 506 -31.07 16.81 2.19
N THR A 507 -31.10 15.48 2.10
CA THR A 507 -32.28 14.70 2.53
C THR A 507 -32.67 14.99 3.98
N ALA A 508 -31.66 15.17 4.88
CA ALA A 508 -31.92 15.53 6.27
C ALA A 508 -32.61 16.91 6.41
N LEU A 509 -32.27 17.90 5.55
CA LEU A 509 -32.94 19.20 5.50
C LEU A 509 -34.38 19.04 5.06
N LEU A 510 -34.65 18.27 3.99
CA LEU A 510 -36.00 18.05 3.49
C LEU A 510 -36.89 17.36 4.54
N HIS A 511 -36.35 16.38 5.27
CA HIS A 511 -37.05 15.71 6.37
C HIS A 511 -37.31 16.66 7.55
N ASN A 512 -36.34 17.49 7.92
CA ASN A 512 -36.51 18.50 8.96
C ASN A 512 -37.62 19.49 8.60
N LEU A 513 -37.65 19.98 7.37
CA LEU A 513 -38.69 20.85 6.87
C LEU A 513 -40.07 20.16 6.83
N LYS A 514 -40.12 18.90 6.39
CA LYS A 514 -41.39 18.15 6.25
C LYS A 514 -42.02 17.83 7.61
N HIS A 515 -41.22 17.39 8.57
CA HIS A 515 -41.71 16.85 9.84
C HIS A 515 -41.70 17.88 10.97
N ASN A 516 -40.62 18.65 11.11
CA ASN A 516 -40.44 19.63 12.18
C ASN A 516 -40.96 21.02 11.77
N LYS A 517 -41.05 21.32 10.45
CA LYS A 517 -41.54 22.60 9.88
C LYS A 517 -40.74 23.82 10.35
N VAL A 518 -39.45 23.66 10.66
CA VAL A 518 -38.54 24.70 11.16
C VAL A 518 -37.29 24.83 10.31
N LEU A 519 -36.70 26.03 10.33
CA LEU A 519 -35.36 26.35 9.87
C LEU A 519 -34.56 26.97 11.00
N HIS A 520 -33.24 26.81 10.98
CA HIS A 520 -32.35 27.53 11.90
C HIS A 520 -31.99 28.92 11.32
N GLN A 521 -31.53 29.82 12.18
CA GLN A 521 -31.03 31.13 11.78
C GLN A 521 -29.92 31.03 10.73
N HIS A 522 -29.02 30.02 10.92
CA HIS A 522 -27.94 29.72 9.97
C HIS A 522 -28.04 28.25 9.55
N ASN A 523 -28.28 28.01 8.25
CA ASN A 523 -28.33 26.66 7.68
C ASN A 523 -27.12 26.46 6.76
N VAL A 524 -26.29 25.49 7.08
CA VAL A 524 -25.06 25.18 6.36
C VAL A 524 -25.22 23.85 5.63
N VAL A 525 -25.11 23.87 4.31
CA VAL A 525 -25.03 22.66 3.50
C VAL A 525 -23.56 22.29 3.37
N LEU A 526 -23.18 21.20 4.04
CA LEU A 526 -21.79 20.77 4.17
C LEU A 526 -21.52 19.55 3.31
N THR A 527 -20.55 19.68 2.40
CA THR A 527 -20.02 18.57 1.60
C THR A 527 -18.56 18.33 1.94
N ILE A 528 -18.18 17.06 1.99
CA ILE A 528 -16.80 16.63 2.24
C ILE A 528 -16.29 15.93 0.99
N GLU A 529 -15.23 16.51 0.40
CA GLU A 529 -14.57 16.01 -0.80
C GLU A 529 -13.21 15.41 -0.47
N SER A 530 -12.89 14.27 -1.04
CA SER A 530 -11.53 13.72 -1.04
C SER A 530 -10.77 14.23 -2.26
N ALA A 531 -9.63 14.87 -2.01
CA ALA A 531 -8.73 15.32 -3.05
C ALA A 531 -7.87 14.17 -3.59
N ASP A 532 -7.39 14.30 -4.82
CA ASP A 532 -6.43 13.36 -5.42
C ASP A 532 -4.97 13.61 -4.94
N THR A 533 -4.81 14.53 -3.98
CA THR A 533 -3.55 14.80 -3.30
C THR A 533 -3.55 14.18 -1.90
N PRO A 534 -2.39 13.75 -1.37
CA PRO A 534 -2.32 13.15 -0.03
C PRO A 534 -2.77 14.11 1.07
N ARG A 535 -2.43 15.39 0.94
CA ARG A 535 -2.78 16.44 1.89
C ARG A 535 -3.29 17.67 1.16
N VAL A 536 -4.14 18.44 1.84
CA VAL A 536 -4.68 19.72 1.34
C VAL A 536 -4.22 20.84 2.28
N THR A 537 -3.77 21.95 1.71
CA THR A 537 -3.35 23.15 2.46
C THR A 537 -4.52 23.73 3.27
N GLU A 538 -4.24 24.54 4.29
CA GLU A 538 -5.31 25.21 5.06
C GLU A 538 -6.12 26.16 4.18
N GLU A 539 -5.51 26.78 3.19
CA GLU A 539 -6.14 27.73 2.26
C GLU A 539 -7.18 27.05 1.34
N ASP A 540 -6.87 25.85 0.84
CA ASP A 540 -7.73 25.06 -0.03
C ASP A 540 -8.70 24.15 0.74
N ARG A 541 -8.57 24.08 2.07
CA ARG A 541 -9.34 23.20 2.95
C ARG A 541 -10.81 23.50 2.97
N VAL A 542 -11.17 24.77 2.99
CA VAL A 542 -12.54 25.25 3.18
C VAL A 542 -12.92 26.21 2.08
N ARG A 543 -13.98 25.90 1.36
CA ARG A 543 -14.60 26.81 0.41
C ARG A 543 -15.99 27.14 0.89
N ILE A 544 -16.28 28.42 1.09
CA ILE A 544 -17.58 28.92 1.56
C ILE A 544 -18.23 29.73 0.45
N THR A 545 -19.49 29.45 0.17
CA THR A 545 -20.34 30.21 -0.78
C THR A 545 -21.63 30.58 -0.07
N GLN A 546 -21.89 31.87 0.08
CA GLN A 546 -23.16 32.35 0.64
C GLN A 546 -24.23 32.27 -0.44
N LEU A 547 -25.33 31.53 -0.17
CA LEU A 547 -26.43 31.36 -1.09
C LEU A 547 -27.58 32.35 -0.78
N SER A 548 -27.79 32.62 0.51
CA SER A 548 -28.79 33.61 0.99
C SER A 548 -28.43 34.01 2.43
N PRO A 549 -29.11 34.98 3.04
CA PRO A 549 -28.89 35.34 4.45
C PRO A 549 -29.07 34.15 5.41
N LEU A 550 -29.89 33.16 5.05
CA LEU A 550 -30.19 31.98 5.87
C LEU A 550 -29.38 30.74 5.49
N PHE A 551 -28.73 30.72 4.32
CA PHE A 551 -28.08 29.53 3.78
C PHE A 551 -26.66 29.79 3.31
N SER A 552 -25.73 28.94 3.75
CA SER A 552 -24.37 28.89 3.30
C SER A 552 -24.04 27.48 2.76
N LYS A 553 -23.32 27.40 1.67
CA LYS A 553 -22.73 26.15 1.13
C LYS A 553 -21.26 26.11 1.55
N VAL A 554 -20.86 25.02 2.19
CA VAL A 554 -19.48 24.80 2.65
C VAL A 554 -18.97 23.50 2.07
N VAL A 555 -17.82 23.56 1.41
CA VAL A 555 -17.12 22.38 0.91
C VAL A 555 -15.81 22.24 1.68
N LEU A 556 -15.65 21.12 2.37
CA LEU A 556 -14.41 20.74 3.05
C LEU A 556 -13.65 19.74 2.19
N ARG A 557 -12.40 20.03 1.92
CA ARG A 557 -11.52 19.16 1.14
C ARG A 557 -10.45 18.53 2.03
N PHE A 558 -10.29 17.21 1.92
CA PHE A 558 -9.27 16.45 2.63
C PHE A 558 -8.46 15.62 1.65
N GLY A 559 -7.16 15.56 1.87
CA GLY A 559 -6.29 14.67 1.12
C GLY A 559 -6.54 13.18 1.48
N PHE A 560 -6.18 12.28 0.58
CA PHE A 560 -6.42 10.85 0.78
C PHE A 560 -5.54 10.22 1.90
N MET A 561 -4.55 10.94 2.43
CA MET A 561 -3.75 10.54 3.60
C MET A 561 -4.17 11.25 4.89
N GLU A 562 -5.18 12.11 4.82
CA GLU A 562 -5.67 12.84 5.99
C GLU A 562 -6.83 12.10 6.66
N THR A 563 -6.95 12.26 7.98
CA THR A 563 -8.13 11.85 8.73
C THR A 563 -9.11 13.03 8.77
N PRO A 564 -10.29 12.90 8.14
CA PRO A 564 -11.24 14.00 8.13
C PRO A 564 -11.72 14.36 9.53
N ASN A 565 -11.53 15.62 9.92
CA ASN A 565 -12.05 16.16 11.17
C ASN A 565 -12.86 17.42 10.84
N VAL A 566 -14.18 17.26 10.80
CA VAL A 566 -15.10 18.33 10.40
C VAL A 566 -15.07 19.52 11.36
N PRO A 567 -15.14 19.35 12.70
CA PRO A 567 -15.06 20.47 13.63
C PRO A 567 -13.76 21.29 13.49
N LYS A 568 -12.63 20.60 13.33
CA LYS A 568 -11.32 21.26 13.18
C LYS A 568 -11.23 22.02 11.85
N ALA A 569 -11.77 21.44 10.76
CA ALA A 569 -11.81 22.12 9.46
C ALA A 569 -12.75 23.34 9.48
N LEU A 570 -13.91 23.25 10.13
CA LEU A 570 -14.82 24.40 10.29
C LEU A 570 -14.22 25.51 11.17
N ALA A 571 -13.34 25.16 12.13
CA ALA A 571 -12.60 26.14 12.92
C ALA A 571 -11.62 26.96 12.05
N ILE A 572 -11.09 26.40 10.95
CA ILE A 572 -10.27 27.13 9.96
C ILE A 572 -11.13 28.20 9.24
N ALA A 573 -12.39 27.89 8.92
CA ALA A 573 -13.32 28.83 8.31
C ALA A 573 -13.50 30.11 9.17
N ARG A 574 -13.41 29.99 10.48
CA ARG A 574 -13.45 31.14 11.40
C ARG A 574 -12.30 32.12 11.15
N LYS A 575 -11.11 31.62 10.79
CA LYS A 575 -9.97 32.48 10.43
C LYS A 575 -10.23 33.28 9.14
N GLN A 576 -11.13 32.77 8.28
CA GLN A 576 -11.55 33.41 7.02
C GLN A 576 -12.76 34.37 7.22
N GLY A 577 -13.09 34.71 8.49
CA GLY A 577 -14.19 35.63 8.82
C GLY A 577 -15.58 34.99 8.88
N TRP A 578 -15.70 33.66 8.77
CA TRP A 578 -16.99 32.98 8.91
C TRP A 578 -17.25 32.60 10.37
N HIS A 579 -18.32 33.17 10.96
CA HIS A 579 -18.67 32.90 12.34
C HIS A 579 -19.28 31.50 12.49
N PHE A 580 -18.57 30.62 13.17
CA PHE A 580 -19.00 29.27 13.49
C PHE A 580 -18.78 29.00 14.99
N ASP A 581 -19.85 28.67 15.70
CA ASP A 581 -19.82 28.22 17.10
C ASP A 581 -20.33 26.79 17.19
N ILE A 582 -19.46 25.86 17.54
CA ILE A 582 -19.78 24.44 17.66
C ILE A 582 -20.79 24.17 18.79
N MET A 583 -20.82 25.02 19.84
CA MET A 583 -21.71 24.83 20.99
C MET A 583 -23.16 25.14 20.68
N SER A 584 -23.41 26.02 19.72
CA SER A 584 -24.76 26.38 19.23
C SER A 584 -25.14 25.65 17.93
N THR A 585 -24.31 24.69 17.48
CA THR A 585 -24.48 24.00 16.21
C THR A 585 -25.05 22.59 16.39
N SER A 586 -26.02 22.22 15.57
CA SER A 586 -26.52 20.86 15.41
C SER A 586 -26.15 20.30 14.04
N PHE A 587 -25.61 19.10 14.02
CA PHE A 587 -25.23 18.39 12.79
C PHE A 587 -26.30 17.39 12.39
N PHE A 588 -26.88 17.56 11.22
CA PHE A 588 -27.91 16.69 10.68
C PHE A 588 -27.31 15.75 9.63
N LEU A 589 -27.34 14.45 9.91
CA LEU A 589 -26.81 13.39 9.05
C LEU A 589 -27.96 12.52 8.53
N SER A 590 -27.90 12.14 7.25
CA SER A 590 -28.82 11.15 6.69
C SER A 590 -28.24 9.76 6.84
N ARG A 591 -28.92 8.89 7.61
CA ARG A 591 -28.59 7.46 7.71
C ARG A 591 -29.45 6.67 6.72
N ARG A 592 -28.81 6.07 5.71
CA ARG A 592 -29.51 5.30 4.66
C ARG A 592 -29.62 3.83 5.05
N LEU A 593 -30.84 3.34 5.17
CA LEU A 593 -31.15 1.92 5.31
C LEU A 593 -31.37 1.32 3.92
N LEU A 594 -30.42 0.50 3.47
CA LEU A 594 -30.49 -0.13 2.15
C LEU A 594 -31.32 -1.40 2.18
N LYS A 595 -32.25 -1.54 1.24
CA LYS A 595 -33.02 -2.76 0.98
C LYS A 595 -32.81 -3.21 -0.47
N PRO A 596 -32.83 -4.53 -0.75
CA PRO A 596 -32.73 -5.02 -2.12
C PRO A 596 -33.98 -4.61 -2.92
N ALA A 597 -33.78 -4.11 -4.15
CA ALA A 597 -34.86 -3.82 -5.08
C ALA A 597 -35.27 -5.09 -5.84
N ALA A 598 -36.54 -5.12 -6.32
CA ALA A 598 -37.01 -6.20 -7.17
C ALA A 598 -36.29 -6.22 -8.54
N GLN A 599 -35.98 -5.03 -9.05
CA GLN A 599 -35.14 -4.83 -10.24
C GLN A 599 -33.98 -3.93 -9.85
N SER A 600 -32.81 -4.54 -9.72
CA SER A 600 -31.55 -3.88 -9.44
C SER A 600 -30.68 -3.85 -10.71
N GLY A 601 -29.79 -2.88 -10.81
CA GLY A 601 -28.75 -2.85 -11.85
C GLY A 601 -27.61 -3.85 -11.62
N MET A 602 -27.71 -4.70 -10.58
CA MET A 602 -26.74 -5.75 -10.23
C MET A 602 -27.44 -7.10 -10.02
N PRO A 603 -26.70 -8.22 -10.13
CA PRO A 603 -27.20 -9.55 -9.72
C PRO A 603 -27.54 -9.55 -8.22
N ARG A 604 -28.56 -10.31 -7.81
CA ARG A 604 -29.06 -10.37 -6.40
C ARG A 604 -27.96 -10.67 -5.38
N TRP A 605 -27.04 -11.56 -5.70
CA TRP A 605 -25.90 -11.88 -4.81
C TRP A 605 -24.97 -10.67 -4.60
N GLN A 606 -24.77 -9.87 -5.64
CA GLN A 606 -23.93 -8.67 -5.60
C GLN A 606 -24.64 -7.54 -4.84
N ASP A 607 -25.95 -7.38 -4.98
CA ASP A 607 -26.76 -6.47 -4.16
C ASP A 607 -26.65 -6.81 -2.67
N ASN A 608 -26.82 -8.08 -2.33
CA ASN A 608 -26.70 -8.54 -0.95
C ASN A 608 -25.30 -8.30 -0.39
N LEU A 609 -24.26 -8.51 -1.20
CA LEU A 609 -22.87 -8.21 -0.83
C LEU A 609 -22.69 -6.71 -0.61
N PHE A 610 -23.17 -5.86 -1.52
CA PHE A 610 -23.12 -4.40 -1.37
C PHE A 610 -23.84 -3.92 -0.10
N ILE A 611 -25.03 -4.42 0.18
CA ILE A 611 -25.78 -4.08 1.39
C ILE A 611 -25.04 -4.50 2.66
N ARG A 612 -24.40 -5.69 2.67
CA ARG A 612 -23.58 -6.15 3.79
C ARG A 612 -22.36 -5.24 3.98
N LEU A 613 -21.68 -4.87 2.89
CA LEU A 613 -20.55 -3.93 2.92
C LEU A 613 -20.98 -2.57 3.46
N ALA A 614 -22.12 -2.03 2.99
CA ALA A 614 -22.64 -0.75 3.46
C ALA A 614 -23.04 -0.78 4.94
N LYS A 615 -23.65 -1.88 5.43
CA LYS A 615 -23.96 -2.07 6.85
C LYS A 615 -22.71 -2.20 7.72
N SER A 616 -21.62 -2.70 7.16
CA SER A 616 -20.35 -2.88 7.86
C SER A 616 -19.48 -1.61 7.87
N ALA A 617 -19.88 -0.57 7.14
CA ALA A 617 -19.18 0.71 7.13
C ALA A 617 -19.25 1.39 8.50
N SER A 618 -18.19 2.10 8.88
CA SER A 618 -18.18 2.94 10.07
C SER A 618 -19.16 4.09 9.93
N ASP A 619 -19.78 4.48 11.03
CA ASP A 619 -20.69 5.62 11.05
C ASP A 619 -19.98 6.89 10.61
N ALA A 620 -20.73 7.76 9.90
CA ALA A 620 -20.18 9.03 9.42
C ALA A 620 -19.77 9.95 10.57
N THR A 621 -20.47 9.88 11.70
CA THR A 621 -20.19 10.64 12.92
C THR A 621 -18.77 10.35 13.42
N ASP A 622 -18.42 9.09 13.60
CA ASP A 622 -17.10 8.67 14.06
C ASP A 622 -16.02 8.96 13.01
N PHE A 623 -16.31 8.66 11.73
CA PHE A 623 -15.34 8.83 10.65
C PHE A 623 -14.95 10.29 10.43
N PHE A 624 -15.90 11.23 10.55
CA PHE A 624 -15.69 12.67 10.41
C PHE A 624 -15.42 13.37 11.74
N GLN A 625 -15.32 12.63 12.83
CA GLN A 625 -15.04 13.12 14.20
C GLN A 625 -16.04 14.20 14.64
N ILE A 626 -17.32 14.03 14.31
CA ILE A 626 -18.38 14.96 14.70
C ILE A 626 -18.76 14.69 16.16
N PRO A 627 -18.94 15.73 17.01
CA PRO A 627 -19.32 15.53 18.40
C PRO A 627 -20.68 14.83 18.53
N THR A 628 -20.70 13.66 19.16
CA THR A 628 -21.90 12.80 19.27
C THR A 628 -23.09 13.48 19.94
N GLY A 629 -22.86 14.33 20.94
CA GLY A 629 -23.88 15.12 21.64
C GLY A 629 -24.52 16.25 20.80
N ARG A 630 -24.06 16.46 19.56
CA ARG A 630 -24.55 17.50 18.62
C ARG A 630 -25.10 16.93 17.33
N VAL A 631 -25.31 15.62 17.25
CA VAL A 631 -25.75 14.93 16.03
C VAL A 631 -27.23 14.59 16.12
N VAL A 632 -27.92 14.87 15.02
CA VAL A 632 -29.29 14.41 14.73
C VAL A 632 -29.22 13.50 13.51
N GLU A 633 -29.44 12.20 13.71
CA GLU A 633 -29.52 11.25 12.62
C GLU A 633 -30.94 11.11 12.07
N VAL A 634 -31.10 11.31 10.78
CA VAL A 634 -32.36 11.14 10.06
C VAL A 634 -32.30 9.86 9.24
N GLY A 635 -33.09 8.86 9.62
CA GLY A 635 -33.17 7.57 8.94
C GLY A 635 -33.98 7.67 7.64
N THR A 636 -33.39 7.26 6.51
CA THR A 636 -34.09 7.15 5.22
C THR A 636 -33.90 5.75 4.65
N GLN A 637 -34.97 5.18 4.09
CA GLN A 637 -34.93 3.87 3.46
C GLN A 637 -34.78 4.03 1.94
N VAL A 638 -33.76 3.36 1.38
CA VAL A 638 -33.48 3.38 -0.07
C VAL A 638 -33.41 1.94 -0.57
N THR A 639 -34.12 1.63 -1.64
CA THR A 639 -34.02 0.33 -2.34
C THR A 639 -32.94 0.39 -3.40
N VAL A 640 -32.01 -0.57 -3.40
CA VAL A 640 -30.86 -0.61 -4.34
C VAL A 640 -31.01 -1.79 -5.28
#